data_0f5d8568499726e0784fca677a9e1495
#
_entry.id   0f5d8568499726e0784fca677a9e1495
#
_cell.length_a   1.000
_cell.length_b   1.000
_cell.length_c   1.000
_cell.angle_alpha   90.00
_cell.angle_beta   90.00
_cell.angle_gamma   90.00
#
_symmetry.space_group_name_H-M   'P 1'
#
loop_
_entity.id
_entity.type
_entity.pdbx_description
1 polymer ?
#
loop_
_entity_poly.entity_id
_entity_poly.type
_entity_poly.pdbx_seq_one_letter_code
_entity_poly.pdbx_strand_id
1 'polypeptide(L)'
;MADFIVRIPRMVEYKTTSKPSKERKIAKISHLRKPIDMPLEQWQIALRKQFAQKQNFCLKNIGNEPFFSEFTVRNPQTGGEYRVAIRGQRVGDNYCSCPDFAVNTLGTCKHIEFALAKLQSKHGGKEAFANGFQPAYSEIYLRYGAKREVMFSPGTECPKSLLELACGYFDNYGRLKPQAYSLFDTFMKKAGALKPDLRCYEDAIKFIAQVRDQAHLKERVEKAFPQDNNNAAFNKLLKVQLYSYQCKAALFAAKAGRCLIADDMGLGKTVQAIAAVEMLARTIGLERILIIAPTSLKHQWKQEIEKFCNRSVEVVEGPLAKRAELYLSDSFYKVTNYDVIHRDLDFIRNWAPEMIILDEAQRIKNWKTRRAQSVKDLDSKYAIVLTGTPLENRLEELHSIVEFIDRFRLGPMFRFLAEHQHVDEDGRVIGYHNLSKIAKSLEPILIRRTKKEVLKELPERLEKNYFVPMTAEQMKYHEENRETVARIVAKWRRFGFLSETEQRILMIALQNMRMSCNSTYLLDRKTDYGVKADELISVLEEIFERPDAKVVVFSQWLGTHEIILNRFSSSKRNYVLFHGSIPSIKRKDLIGQFKNDPNCRVFLSTDAGGLGLNLQNASAVINMDLPWNPAVLEQRIGRIHRLGQHRPVRVVNFVAQGTIEHGMLSLLSFKQSVFSGVLDKGKDEVFLGGTRLKRFMDSVDKATGAIPEPMPQQAGIAESGDGTEPKISAEPEKKESAESLQQTFNNLVSTGLSFLDKLGQTLLGEENKSIAPVSKGFSGLTIETDKTTGQRNLKLPIPKKEILQGIANLLNEFAKKI
;
A
#
# COMPACT_ATOMS: atom_id res chain seq x y z
N MET A 1 13.45 -10.03 51.36
CA MET A 1 14.61 -9.35 50.77
C MET A 1 15.54 -10.27 49.97
N ALA A 2 15.14 -11.52 49.71
CA ALA A 2 15.99 -12.51 49.00
C ALA A 2 15.58 -12.78 47.54
N ASP A 3 14.61 -12.07 46.99
CA ASP A 3 14.00 -12.41 45.68
C ASP A 3 14.34 -11.46 44.52
N PHE A 4 15.38 -10.65 44.68
CA PHE A 4 15.87 -9.82 43.58
C PHE A 4 17.00 -10.49 42.77
N ILE A 5 17.05 -11.82 42.77
CA ILE A 5 17.80 -12.56 41.75
C ILE A 5 16.90 -12.60 40.53
N VAL A 6 17.20 -11.71 39.55
CA VAL A 6 16.61 -11.71 38.24
C VAL A 6 16.64 -13.14 37.67
N ARG A 7 15.56 -13.89 37.83
CA ARG A 7 15.36 -15.08 37.02
C ARG A 7 15.04 -14.61 35.58
N ILE A 8 16.08 -14.53 34.81
CA ILE A 8 15.92 -14.51 33.33
C ILE A 8 15.05 -15.73 33.01
N PRO A 9 13.88 -15.59 32.36
CA PRO A 9 13.09 -16.73 32.00
C PRO A 9 13.98 -17.69 31.20
N ARG A 10 14.21 -18.88 31.72
CA ARG A 10 14.91 -19.94 31.01
C ARG A 10 14.14 -20.22 29.75
N MET A 11 14.65 -19.74 28.63
CA MET A 11 14.30 -20.31 27.36
C MET A 11 14.71 -21.76 27.36
N VAL A 12 13.78 -22.61 26.95
CA VAL A 12 13.83 -24.08 26.94
C VAL A 12 15.24 -24.59 26.64
N GLU A 13 15.82 -25.32 27.62
CA GLU A 13 17.10 -26.04 27.42
C GLU A 13 16.87 -27.19 26.44
N TYR A 14 17.39 -27.05 25.22
CA TYR A 14 17.63 -28.22 24.38
C TYR A 14 18.95 -28.84 24.78
N LYS A 15 18.90 -29.96 25.51
CA LYS A 15 20.06 -30.83 25.78
C LYS A 15 20.61 -31.36 24.45
N THR A 16 21.72 -30.81 24.00
CA THR A 16 22.54 -31.40 22.94
C THR A 16 23.52 -32.38 23.57
N THR A 17 23.18 -33.65 23.59
CA THR A 17 24.13 -34.74 23.77
C THR A 17 24.65 -35.15 22.40
N SER A 18 25.85 -34.70 22.02
CA SER A 18 26.66 -35.36 20.99
C SER A 18 28.13 -34.99 21.13
N LYS A 19 28.96 -36.01 21.11
CA LYS A 19 30.45 -35.99 21.15
C LYS A 19 31.03 -35.10 20.03
N PRO A 20 32.21 -34.46 20.22
CA PRO A 20 32.83 -33.62 19.21
C PRO A 20 33.27 -34.48 18.01
N SER A 21 32.60 -34.36 16.89
CA SER A 21 33.01 -34.91 15.60
C SER A 21 33.66 -33.81 14.76
N LYS A 22 34.69 -34.18 14.05
CA LYS A 22 35.50 -33.41 13.07
C LYS A 22 34.73 -32.30 12.39
N GLU A 23 35.38 -31.14 12.19
CA GLU A 23 34.87 -29.97 11.50
C GLU A 23 34.11 -30.33 10.23
N ARG A 24 32.77 -30.43 10.34
CA ARG A 24 31.90 -30.53 9.18
C ARG A 24 31.85 -29.14 8.54
N LYS A 25 32.28 -29.04 7.30
CA LYS A 25 31.97 -27.86 6.45
C LYS A 25 30.49 -27.54 6.62
N ILE A 26 30.19 -26.40 7.21
CA ILE A 26 28.81 -25.94 7.46
C ILE A 26 28.12 -25.94 6.12
N ALA A 27 27.09 -26.77 5.95
CA ALA A 27 26.29 -26.81 4.73
C ALA A 27 25.75 -25.41 4.42
N LYS A 28 25.97 -24.97 3.18
CA LYS A 28 25.58 -23.62 2.73
C LYS A 28 24.04 -23.49 2.83
N ILE A 29 23.57 -22.66 3.76
CA ILE A 29 22.14 -22.43 3.97
C ILE A 29 21.62 -21.57 2.84
N SER A 30 20.50 -21.99 2.22
CA SER A 30 19.83 -21.20 1.18
C SER A 30 19.30 -19.88 1.76
N HIS A 31 19.52 -18.78 1.04
CA HIS A 31 18.92 -17.48 1.38
C HIS A 31 17.53 -17.30 0.74
N LEU A 32 17.12 -18.19 -0.16
CA LEU A 32 15.85 -18.15 -0.87
C LEU A 32 14.79 -19.04 -0.22
N ARG A 33 15.20 -20.18 0.34
CA ARG A 33 14.27 -21.16 0.93
C ARG A 33 14.70 -21.48 2.35
N LYS A 34 13.77 -21.29 3.28
CA LYS A 34 13.94 -21.69 4.67
C LYS A 34 13.95 -23.22 4.74
N PRO A 35 14.90 -23.88 5.42
CA PRO A 35 14.83 -25.31 5.72
C PRO A 35 13.57 -25.64 6.51
N ILE A 36 12.94 -26.77 6.19
CA ILE A 36 11.67 -27.19 6.80
C ILE A 36 11.81 -27.31 8.32
N ASP A 37 12.90 -27.94 8.78
CA ASP A 37 13.14 -28.26 10.20
C ASP A 37 13.77 -27.11 11.00
N MET A 38 13.92 -25.91 10.40
CA MET A 38 14.56 -24.78 11.08
C MET A 38 13.55 -23.66 11.36
N PRO A 39 13.42 -23.23 12.63
CA PRO A 39 12.61 -22.05 12.96
C PRO A 39 13.06 -20.80 12.19
N LEU A 40 12.15 -19.91 11.85
CA LEU A 40 12.42 -18.71 11.06
C LEU A 40 13.55 -17.86 11.64
N GLU A 41 13.53 -17.65 12.95
CA GLU A 41 14.56 -16.85 13.64
C GLU A 41 15.94 -17.50 13.58
N GLN A 42 16.02 -18.81 13.81
CA GLN A 42 17.27 -19.55 13.70
C GLN A 42 17.83 -19.50 12.28
N TRP A 43 16.98 -19.63 11.27
CA TRP A 43 17.38 -19.47 9.88
C TRP A 43 17.94 -18.08 9.61
N GLN A 44 17.29 -17.01 10.09
CA GLN A 44 17.74 -15.63 9.93
C GLN A 44 19.06 -15.35 10.67
N ILE A 45 19.28 -15.94 11.84
CA ILE A 45 20.53 -15.87 12.58
C ILE A 45 21.65 -16.60 11.79
N ALA A 46 21.36 -17.83 11.32
CA ALA A 46 22.29 -18.62 10.54
C ALA A 46 22.72 -17.94 9.22
N LEU A 47 21.81 -17.25 8.56
CA LEU A 47 22.12 -16.44 7.37
C LEU A 47 23.08 -15.28 7.70
N ARG A 48 22.88 -14.57 8.83
CA ARG A 48 23.77 -13.49 9.28
C ARG A 48 25.15 -14.02 9.63
N LYS A 49 25.23 -15.17 10.28
CA LYS A 49 26.47 -15.88 10.58
C LYS A 49 27.20 -16.29 9.31
N GLN A 50 26.51 -16.91 8.37
CA GLN A 50 27.05 -17.29 7.06
C GLN A 50 27.54 -16.08 6.25
N PHE A 51 26.80 -14.97 6.31
CA PHE A 51 27.20 -13.72 5.66
C PHE A 51 28.46 -13.13 6.32
N ALA A 52 28.49 -13.07 7.64
CA ALA A 52 29.61 -12.55 8.41
C ALA A 52 30.93 -13.27 8.09
N GLN A 53 30.88 -14.60 7.94
CA GLN A 53 32.06 -15.42 7.60
C GLN A 53 32.67 -15.10 6.22
N LYS A 54 31.88 -14.53 5.31
CA LYS A 54 32.33 -14.16 3.95
C LYS A 54 32.82 -12.72 3.84
N GLN A 55 32.71 -11.93 4.92
CA GLN A 55 33.06 -10.51 4.90
C GLN A 55 34.45 -10.29 5.48
N ASN A 56 35.19 -9.37 4.84
CA ASN A 56 36.50 -8.92 5.34
C ASN A 56 36.33 -7.65 6.16
N PHE A 57 35.54 -7.71 7.25
CA PHE A 57 35.42 -6.60 8.17
C PHE A 57 36.70 -6.42 8.99
N CYS A 58 36.99 -5.18 9.41
CA CYS A 58 38.06 -4.85 10.35
C CYS A 58 37.47 -4.71 11.75
N LEU A 59 38.01 -5.47 12.72
CA LEU A 59 37.64 -5.40 14.15
C LEU A 59 38.73 -4.65 14.90
N LYS A 60 38.41 -3.53 15.55
CA LYS A 60 39.27 -2.75 16.41
C LYS A 60 38.70 -2.71 17.83
N ASN A 61 39.44 -3.08 18.83
CA ASN A 61 39.06 -2.91 20.23
C ASN A 61 39.19 -1.44 20.61
N ILE A 62 38.16 -0.85 21.20
CA ILE A 62 38.12 0.53 21.68
C ILE A 62 37.94 0.61 23.20
N GLY A 63 37.71 -0.52 23.86
CA GLY A 63 37.67 -0.64 25.30
C GLY A 63 38.96 -1.26 25.87
N ASN A 64 38.95 -1.62 27.16
CA ASN A 64 40.13 -2.06 27.86
C ASN A 64 40.28 -3.58 27.93
N GLU A 65 39.18 -4.31 27.82
CA GLU A 65 39.19 -5.77 27.99
C GLU A 65 39.45 -6.51 26.68
N PRO A 66 40.13 -7.68 26.68
CA PRO A 66 40.51 -8.36 25.44
C PRO A 66 39.34 -9.04 24.72
N PHE A 67 38.31 -9.48 25.43
CA PHE A 67 37.18 -10.26 24.88
C PHE A 67 35.84 -9.60 25.14
N PHE A 68 35.50 -9.29 26.40
CA PHE A 68 34.24 -8.65 26.77
C PHE A 68 34.46 -7.14 26.86
N SER A 69 34.40 -6.52 25.70
CA SER A 69 34.76 -5.13 25.51
C SER A 69 33.91 -4.46 24.45
N GLU A 70 34.21 -3.22 24.19
CA GLU A 70 33.67 -2.46 23.08
C GLU A 70 34.59 -2.49 21.87
N PHE A 71 34.02 -2.69 20.73
CA PHE A 71 34.74 -2.79 19.47
C PHE A 71 34.12 -1.89 18.41
N THR A 72 34.91 -1.44 17.44
CA THR A 72 34.40 -0.96 16.17
C THR A 72 34.58 -2.02 15.11
N VAL A 73 33.51 -2.22 14.31
CA VAL A 73 33.51 -3.09 13.13
C VAL A 73 33.34 -2.19 11.91
N ARG A 74 34.39 -2.10 11.08
CA ARG A 74 34.41 -1.30 9.87
C ARG A 74 34.33 -2.19 8.64
N ASN A 75 33.49 -1.81 7.69
CA ASN A 75 33.48 -2.42 6.36
C ASN A 75 34.40 -1.62 5.43
N PRO A 76 35.54 -2.18 4.95
CA PRO A 76 36.47 -1.47 4.10
C PRO A 76 35.89 -1.07 2.74
N GLN A 77 34.91 -1.85 2.23
CA GLN A 77 34.31 -1.61 0.91
C GLN A 77 33.30 -0.44 0.90
N THR A 78 32.53 -0.30 1.98
CA THR A 78 31.47 0.73 2.06
C THR A 78 31.84 1.90 2.99
N GLY A 79 32.96 1.80 3.71
CA GLY A 79 33.36 2.79 4.72
C GLY A 79 32.50 2.81 5.99
N GLY A 80 31.43 2.02 6.05
CA GLY A 80 30.53 1.98 7.22
C GLY A 80 31.24 1.43 8.45
N GLU A 81 31.12 2.13 9.57
CA GLU A 81 31.70 1.78 10.85
C GLU A 81 30.62 1.72 11.93
N TYR A 82 30.63 0.64 12.73
CA TYR A 82 29.61 0.39 13.74
C TYR A 82 30.25 -0.03 15.06
N ARG A 83 29.75 0.51 16.17
CA ARG A 83 30.14 0.12 17.53
C ARG A 83 29.47 -1.19 17.89
N VAL A 84 30.26 -2.13 18.43
CA VAL A 84 29.81 -3.45 18.87
C VAL A 84 30.28 -3.68 20.29
N ALA A 85 29.37 -3.96 21.20
CA ALA A 85 29.71 -4.37 22.56
C ALA A 85 29.49 -5.87 22.69
N ILE A 86 30.55 -6.60 23.09
CA ILE A 86 30.53 -8.05 23.33
C ILE A 86 30.49 -8.30 24.83
N ARG A 87 29.45 -8.98 25.30
CA ARG A 87 29.21 -9.30 26.71
C ARG A 87 29.00 -10.80 26.96
N GLY A 88 28.74 -11.59 25.92
CA GLY A 88 28.49 -12.99 26.05
C GLY A 88 28.43 -13.71 24.71
N GLN A 89 28.25 -15.03 24.79
CA GLN A 89 28.08 -15.88 23.62
C GLN A 89 26.64 -16.03 23.16
N ARG A 90 25.69 -15.77 24.09
CA ARG A 90 24.28 -15.97 23.80
C ARG A 90 23.73 -14.86 22.89
N VAL A 91 22.76 -15.23 22.11
CA VAL A 91 21.98 -14.26 21.31
C VAL A 91 21.23 -13.34 22.27
N GLY A 92 21.40 -12.03 22.10
CA GLY A 92 20.79 -11.02 22.97
C GLY A 92 21.74 -10.44 24.05
N ASP A 93 22.89 -11.07 24.32
CA ASP A 93 23.87 -10.52 25.28
C ASP A 93 24.62 -9.31 24.72
N ASN A 94 24.71 -9.22 23.42
CA ASN A 94 25.58 -8.28 22.71
C ASN A 94 24.80 -7.13 22.10
N TYR A 95 25.51 -6.04 21.84
CA TYR A 95 24.92 -4.84 21.20
C TYR A 95 25.68 -4.48 19.92
N CYS A 96 24.96 -3.91 18.95
CA CYS A 96 25.53 -3.29 17.76
C CYS A 96 24.75 -2.03 17.36
N SER A 97 25.45 -0.94 17.05
CA SER A 97 24.82 0.31 16.59
C SER A 97 24.29 0.27 15.16
N CYS A 98 24.40 -0.88 14.45
CA CYS A 98 23.94 -0.95 13.07
C CYS A 98 22.40 -0.98 12.94
N PRO A 99 21.85 -0.44 11.83
CA PRO A 99 20.40 -0.42 11.61
C PRO A 99 19.75 -1.82 11.59
N ASP A 100 20.47 -2.84 11.08
CA ASP A 100 19.95 -4.24 11.07
C ASP A 100 19.72 -4.74 12.50
N PHE A 101 20.67 -4.52 13.42
CA PHE A 101 20.51 -4.93 14.83
C PHE A 101 19.30 -4.27 15.48
N ALA A 102 19.14 -2.96 15.27
CA ALA A 102 18.06 -2.20 15.87
C ALA A 102 16.66 -2.70 15.48
N VAL A 103 16.47 -3.17 14.23
CA VAL A 103 15.14 -3.49 13.70
C VAL A 103 14.85 -4.99 13.54
N ASN A 104 15.86 -5.86 13.53
CA ASN A 104 15.67 -7.28 13.20
C ASN A 104 15.07 -8.13 14.32
N THR A 105 15.06 -7.63 15.55
CA THR A 105 14.52 -8.30 16.74
C THR A 105 15.14 -9.67 17.08
N LEU A 106 16.28 -10.00 16.48
CA LEU A 106 16.96 -11.30 16.65
C LEU A 106 17.99 -11.28 17.79
N GLY A 107 18.35 -10.10 18.31
CA GLY A 107 19.42 -9.96 19.30
C GLY A 107 20.83 -10.18 18.77
N THR A 108 21.00 -10.31 17.44
CA THR A 108 22.30 -10.40 16.78
C THR A 108 22.26 -9.79 15.38
N CYS A 109 23.43 -9.54 14.78
CA CYS A 109 23.58 -9.07 13.41
C CYS A 109 24.90 -9.59 12.83
N LYS A 110 25.12 -9.38 11.54
CA LYS A 110 26.37 -9.79 10.85
C LYS A 110 27.65 -9.26 11.52
N HIS A 111 27.60 -8.09 12.15
CA HIS A 111 28.77 -7.48 12.81
C HIS A 111 29.07 -8.16 14.14
N ILE A 112 28.04 -8.47 14.93
CA ILE A 112 28.18 -9.24 16.18
C ILE A 112 28.71 -10.64 15.85
N GLU A 113 28.09 -11.35 14.88
CA GLU A 113 28.53 -12.69 14.49
C GLU A 113 29.97 -12.72 13.97
N PHE A 114 30.40 -11.66 13.26
CA PHE A 114 31.79 -11.49 12.85
C PHE A 114 32.73 -11.29 14.05
N ALA A 115 32.39 -10.39 14.98
CA ALA A 115 33.17 -10.10 16.16
C ALA A 115 33.30 -11.36 17.03
N LEU A 116 32.21 -12.08 17.29
CA LEU A 116 32.24 -13.33 18.07
C LEU A 116 33.15 -14.38 17.42
N ALA A 117 33.03 -14.60 16.11
CA ALA A 117 33.88 -15.56 15.40
C ALA A 117 35.37 -15.20 15.50
N LYS A 118 35.72 -13.90 15.35
CA LYS A 118 37.10 -13.41 15.48
C LYS A 118 37.64 -13.53 16.89
N LEU A 119 36.86 -13.19 17.90
CA LEU A 119 37.27 -13.24 19.30
C LEU A 119 37.41 -14.66 19.82
N GLN A 120 36.51 -15.54 19.45
CA GLN A 120 36.61 -16.98 19.79
C GLN A 120 37.82 -17.68 19.13
N SER A 121 38.31 -17.18 17.98
CA SER A 121 39.51 -17.71 17.31
C SER A 121 40.82 -17.22 17.91
N LYS A 122 40.81 -16.19 18.79
CA LYS A 122 42.01 -15.71 19.50
C LYS A 122 42.39 -16.68 20.60
N HIS A 123 43.69 -16.66 20.94
CA HIS A 123 44.23 -17.44 22.07
C HIS A 123 43.48 -17.05 23.38
N GLY A 124 43.04 -18.05 24.17
CA GLY A 124 42.23 -17.85 25.36
C GLY A 124 40.76 -17.48 25.13
N GLY A 125 40.36 -17.21 23.86
CA GLY A 125 39.00 -16.75 23.56
C GLY A 125 37.91 -17.78 23.88
N LYS A 126 38.12 -19.05 23.52
CA LYS A 126 37.16 -20.12 23.81
C LYS A 126 36.93 -20.30 25.31
N GLU A 127 37.98 -20.22 26.09
CA GLU A 127 37.95 -20.34 27.54
C GLU A 127 37.24 -19.13 28.19
N ALA A 128 37.57 -17.89 27.77
CA ALA A 128 36.90 -16.68 28.24
C ALA A 128 35.37 -16.74 28.00
N PHE A 129 34.94 -17.16 26.81
CA PHE A 129 33.51 -17.29 26.50
C PHE A 129 32.83 -18.45 27.24
N ALA A 130 33.56 -19.51 27.60
CA ALA A 130 33.05 -20.62 28.42
C ALA A 130 32.81 -20.20 29.88
N ASN A 131 33.72 -19.38 30.43
CA ASN A 131 33.64 -18.84 31.79
C ASN A 131 32.55 -17.77 31.91
N GLY A 132 32.18 -17.11 30.80
CA GLY A 132 31.21 -16.04 30.77
C GLY A 132 31.71 -14.69 31.29
N PHE A 133 30.85 -13.69 31.27
CA PHE A 133 31.17 -12.32 31.72
C PHE A 133 30.08 -11.82 32.67
N GLN A 134 30.50 -11.37 33.81
CA GLN A 134 29.63 -10.68 34.78
C GLN A 134 30.25 -9.31 35.07
N PRO A 135 29.65 -8.21 34.59
CA PRO A 135 30.20 -6.88 34.82
C PRO A 135 30.11 -6.48 36.30
N ALA A 136 31.15 -5.84 36.82
CA ALA A 136 31.13 -5.25 38.16
C ALA A 136 30.14 -4.06 38.22
N TYR A 137 30.01 -3.32 37.13
CA TYR A 137 29.13 -2.15 36.98
C TYR A 137 27.68 -2.50 36.68
N SER A 138 26.77 -1.65 37.14
CA SER A 138 25.36 -1.71 36.75
C SER A 138 25.09 -0.99 35.42
N GLU A 139 24.11 -1.41 34.70
CA GLU A 139 23.83 -0.82 33.39
C GLU A 139 22.35 -0.56 33.13
N ILE A 140 22.08 0.52 32.35
CA ILE A 140 20.77 0.83 31.77
C ILE A 140 20.92 0.79 30.26
N TYR A 141 20.20 -0.11 29.62
CA TYR A 141 20.31 -0.35 28.20
C TYR A 141 18.94 -0.50 27.54
N LEU A 142 18.88 -0.33 26.22
CA LEU A 142 17.68 -0.57 25.43
C LEU A 142 17.68 -2.03 24.93
N ARG A 143 16.68 -2.79 25.34
CA ARG A 143 16.45 -4.14 24.81
C ARG A 143 15.64 -4.04 23.53
N TYR A 144 16.21 -4.50 22.42
CA TYR A 144 15.56 -4.59 21.11
C TYR A 144 14.86 -5.93 20.99
N GLY A 145 13.53 -5.89 20.86
CA GLY A 145 12.67 -7.07 20.72
C GLY A 145 11.39 -6.73 19.98
N ALA A 146 10.35 -7.51 20.15
CA ALA A 146 9.01 -7.21 19.62
C ALA A 146 8.48 -5.85 20.12
N LYS A 147 8.90 -5.47 21.35
CA LYS A 147 8.78 -4.12 21.89
C LYS A 147 10.15 -3.68 22.36
N ARG A 148 10.49 -2.42 22.20
CA ARG A 148 11.69 -1.82 22.80
C ARG A 148 11.40 -1.55 24.28
N GLU A 149 12.31 -1.98 25.14
CA GLU A 149 12.16 -1.82 26.59
C GLU A 149 13.48 -1.32 27.18
N VAL A 150 13.39 -0.32 28.03
CA VAL A 150 14.56 0.15 28.82
C VAL A 150 14.74 -0.77 29.99
N MET A 151 15.94 -1.34 30.09
CA MET A 151 16.30 -2.37 31.07
C MET A 151 17.33 -1.83 32.06
N PHE A 152 17.20 -2.19 33.32
CA PHE A 152 18.23 -2.08 34.33
C PHE A 152 18.80 -3.46 34.66
N SER A 153 20.11 -3.61 34.63
CA SER A 153 20.84 -4.83 35.03
C SER A 153 21.82 -4.47 36.12
N PRO A 154 21.71 -5.02 37.34
CA PRO A 154 22.67 -4.80 38.40
C PRO A 154 23.97 -5.51 38.10
N GLY A 155 25.10 -4.86 38.37
CA GLY A 155 26.42 -5.47 38.36
C GLY A 155 26.71 -6.26 39.63
N THR A 156 27.83 -7.01 39.66
CA THR A 156 28.23 -7.80 40.82
C THR A 156 28.57 -6.93 42.05
N GLU A 157 28.97 -5.68 41.81
CA GLU A 157 29.30 -4.69 42.86
C GLU A 157 28.19 -3.64 43.05
N CYS A 158 26.96 -3.95 42.67
CA CYS A 158 25.85 -3.01 42.79
C CYS A 158 25.53 -2.70 44.27
N PRO A 159 25.56 -1.44 44.67
CA PRO A 159 25.20 -1.05 46.04
C PRO A 159 23.74 -1.35 46.36
N LYS A 160 23.43 -1.84 47.59
CA LYS A 160 22.04 -2.09 48.03
C LYS A 160 21.15 -0.83 47.86
N SER A 161 21.66 0.34 48.17
CA SER A 161 20.95 1.61 47.99
C SER A 161 20.53 1.89 46.55
N LEU A 162 21.37 1.51 45.56
CA LEU A 162 20.99 1.61 44.14
C LEU A 162 19.92 0.60 43.76
N LEU A 163 19.96 -0.62 44.26
CA LEU A 163 18.93 -1.65 44.06
C LEU A 163 17.57 -1.18 44.60
N GLU A 164 17.54 -0.66 45.81
CA GLU A 164 16.32 -0.12 46.43
C GLU A 164 15.77 1.08 45.66
N LEU A 165 16.63 1.97 45.20
CA LEU A 165 16.23 3.07 44.33
C LEU A 165 15.67 2.55 43.02
N ALA A 166 16.30 1.58 42.38
CA ALA A 166 15.89 1.01 41.10
C ALA A 166 14.51 0.32 41.20
N CYS A 167 14.17 -0.33 42.31
CA CYS A 167 12.85 -0.95 42.53
C CYS A 167 11.69 0.05 42.40
N GLY A 168 11.91 1.33 42.73
CA GLY A 168 10.91 2.38 42.55
C GLY A 168 10.55 2.67 41.08
N TYR A 169 11.54 2.52 40.19
CA TYR A 169 11.45 2.92 38.79
C TYR A 169 11.35 1.74 37.82
N PHE A 170 11.93 0.60 38.15
CA PHE A 170 11.93 -0.60 37.34
C PHE A 170 11.05 -1.69 37.97
N ASP A 171 10.53 -2.59 37.14
CA ASP A 171 9.75 -3.74 37.60
C ASP A 171 10.68 -4.92 37.98
N ASN A 172 10.07 -6.02 38.45
CA ASN A 172 10.80 -7.22 38.91
C ASN A 172 11.60 -7.91 37.78
N TYR A 173 11.36 -7.53 36.53
CA TYR A 173 12.12 -8.00 35.36
C TYR A 173 13.19 -7.01 34.90
N GLY A 174 13.40 -5.94 35.65
CA GLY A 174 14.32 -4.87 35.32
C GLY A 174 13.84 -3.91 34.25
N ARG A 175 12.53 -3.95 33.86
CA ARG A 175 11.97 -3.06 32.83
C ARG A 175 11.55 -1.73 33.46
N LEU A 176 11.86 -0.62 32.81
CA LEU A 176 11.42 0.73 33.22
C LEU A 176 9.88 0.79 33.19
N LYS A 177 9.28 1.14 34.31
CA LYS A 177 7.84 1.27 34.47
C LYS A 177 7.29 2.41 33.58
N PRO A 178 6.06 2.31 33.04
CA PRO A 178 5.49 3.34 32.16
C PRO A 178 5.49 4.75 32.76
N GLN A 179 5.16 4.90 34.03
CA GLN A 179 5.17 6.18 34.74
C GLN A 179 6.56 6.71 35.02
N ALA A 180 7.58 5.86 34.99
CA ALA A 180 8.95 6.24 35.30
C ALA A 180 9.69 6.92 34.12
N TYR A 181 9.14 6.88 32.90
CA TYR A 181 9.72 7.57 31.76
C TYR A 181 9.79 9.08 32.00
N SER A 182 8.77 9.70 32.56
CA SER A 182 8.75 11.13 32.89
C SER A 182 9.66 11.49 34.07
N LEU A 183 9.92 10.53 34.97
CA LEU A 183 10.69 10.70 36.18
C LEU A 183 12.15 10.22 36.04
N PHE A 184 12.58 9.83 34.86
CA PHE A 184 13.88 9.19 34.64
C PHE A 184 15.04 10.13 34.99
N ASP A 185 14.94 11.43 34.72
CA ASP A 185 15.96 12.41 35.10
C ASP A 185 16.12 12.51 36.61
N THR A 186 15.01 12.36 37.35
CA THR A 186 15.03 12.31 38.83
C THR A 186 15.72 11.04 39.33
N PHE A 187 15.48 9.90 38.67
CA PHE A 187 16.19 8.66 38.95
C PHE A 187 17.70 8.83 38.76
N MET A 188 18.14 9.35 37.61
CA MET A 188 19.55 9.55 37.27
C MET A 188 20.24 10.49 38.24
N LYS A 189 19.58 11.59 38.67
CA LYS A 189 20.12 12.50 39.70
C LYS A 189 20.31 11.82 41.04
N LYS A 190 19.30 11.05 41.51
CA LYS A 190 19.37 10.29 42.77
C LYS A 190 20.42 9.19 42.70
N ALA A 191 20.51 8.45 41.61
CA ALA A 191 21.51 7.42 41.37
C ALA A 191 22.92 8.02 41.36
N GLY A 192 23.14 9.15 40.66
CA GLY A 192 24.41 9.86 40.64
C GLY A 192 24.90 10.33 42.01
N ALA A 193 24.00 10.70 42.92
CA ALA A 193 24.33 11.06 44.30
C ALA A 193 24.88 9.88 45.13
N LEU A 194 24.51 8.64 44.77
CA LEU A 194 25.05 7.41 45.41
C LEU A 194 26.46 7.03 44.89
N LYS A 195 26.94 7.72 43.84
CA LYS A 195 28.24 7.48 43.18
C LYS A 195 28.51 6.00 42.81
N PRO A 196 27.56 5.26 42.26
CA PRO A 196 27.78 3.90 41.80
C PRO A 196 28.49 3.92 40.43
N ASP A 197 29.13 2.80 40.06
CA ASP A 197 29.49 2.56 38.64
C ASP A 197 28.23 2.13 37.89
N LEU A 198 27.45 3.17 37.44
CA LEU A 198 26.22 3.00 36.67
C LEU A 198 26.43 3.55 35.26
N ARG A 199 26.32 2.69 34.28
CA ARG A 199 26.41 3.06 32.85
C ARG A 199 25.02 3.13 32.23
N CYS A 200 24.68 4.28 31.61
CA CYS A 200 23.46 4.45 30.87
C CYS A 200 23.81 4.69 29.39
N TYR A 201 23.29 3.81 28.51
CA TYR A 201 23.65 3.87 27.10
C TYR A 201 22.82 4.90 26.35
N GLU A 202 23.45 5.50 25.34
CA GLU A 202 22.88 6.62 24.56
C GLU A 202 21.56 6.29 23.88
N ASP A 203 21.42 5.07 23.37
CA ASP A 203 20.19 4.60 22.70
C ASP A 203 19.01 4.47 23.67
N ALA A 204 19.26 4.06 24.92
CA ALA A 204 18.25 4.05 25.97
C ALA A 204 17.82 5.48 26.33
N ILE A 205 18.76 6.40 26.47
CA ILE A 205 18.48 7.82 26.74
C ILE A 205 17.65 8.41 25.60
N LYS A 206 18.06 8.20 24.35
CA LYS A 206 17.32 8.68 23.17
C LYS A 206 15.89 8.13 23.11
N PHE A 207 15.72 6.85 23.45
CA PHE A 207 14.40 6.25 23.47
C PHE A 207 13.51 6.83 24.57
N ILE A 208 14.04 7.01 25.79
CA ILE A 208 13.32 7.65 26.90
C ILE A 208 12.92 9.08 26.52
N ALA A 209 13.84 9.86 25.96
CA ALA A 209 13.55 11.22 25.48
C ALA A 209 12.43 11.21 24.41
N GLN A 210 12.48 10.26 23.46
CA GLN A 210 11.46 10.11 22.44
C GLN A 210 10.07 9.84 23.02
N VAL A 211 9.96 8.92 23.98
CA VAL A 211 8.68 8.59 24.63
C VAL A 211 8.13 9.77 25.42
N ARG A 212 9.00 10.46 26.15
CA ARG A 212 8.65 11.66 26.92
C ARG A 212 8.19 12.81 26.03
N ASP A 213 8.97 13.09 24.97
CA ASP A 213 8.65 14.15 24.02
C ASP A 213 7.31 13.93 23.33
N GLN A 214 6.98 12.66 23.01
CA GLN A 214 5.71 12.32 22.41
C GLN A 214 4.53 12.52 23.38
N ALA A 215 4.72 12.19 24.68
CA ALA A 215 3.70 12.42 25.70
C ALA A 215 3.47 13.93 25.90
N HIS A 216 4.53 14.73 26.02
CA HIS A 216 4.46 16.18 26.14
C HIS A 216 3.86 16.85 24.91
N LEU A 217 4.19 16.37 23.70
CA LEU A 217 3.58 16.88 22.48
C LEU A 217 2.08 16.69 22.50
N LYS A 218 1.62 15.49 22.83
CA LYS A 218 0.19 15.17 22.91
C LYS A 218 -0.52 16.09 23.89
N GLU A 219 0.01 16.25 25.09
CA GLU A 219 -0.54 17.12 26.14
C GLU A 219 -0.62 18.59 25.70
N ARG A 220 0.48 19.13 25.13
CA ARG A 220 0.53 20.51 24.62
C ARG A 220 -0.50 20.76 23.52
N VAL A 221 -0.62 19.83 22.57
CA VAL A 221 -1.59 19.92 21.47
C VAL A 221 -3.02 19.81 22.00
N GLU A 222 -3.29 18.92 22.95
CA GLU A 222 -4.62 18.78 23.57
C GLU A 222 -5.03 20.04 24.34
N LYS A 223 -4.09 20.67 25.04
CA LYS A 223 -4.32 21.91 25.77
C LYS A 223 -4.59 23.10 24.83
N ALA A 224 -3.84 23.19 23.71
CA ALA A 224 -3.96 24.28 22.76
C ALA A 224 -5.21 24.12 21.86
N PHE A 225 -5.61 22.89 21.55
CA PHE A 225 -6.70 22.54 20.65
C PHE A 225 -7.57 21.43 21.28
N PRO A 226 -8.44 21.75 22.24
CA PRO A 226 -9.39 20.79 22.81
C PRO A 226 -10.32 20.21 21.76
N GLN A 227 -10.86 19.01 22.02
CA GLN A 227 -11.63 18.25 21.02
C GLN A 227 -13.00 18.83 20.66
N ASP A 228 -13.47 19.88 21.33
CA ASP A 228 -14.74 20.53 21.03
C ASP A 228 -14.71 21.20 19.65
N ASN A 229 -15.59 20.74 18.76
CA ASN A 229 -15.67 21.17 17.36
C ASN A 229 -15.98 22.68 17.17
N ASN A 230 -16.34 23.40 18.21
CA ASN A 230 -16.66 24.85 18.19
C ASN A 230 -15.53 25.74 18.73
N ASN A 231 -14.31 25.22 18.81
CA ASN A 231 -13.21 25.96 19.41
C ASN A 231 -12.73 27.08 18.48
N ALA A 232 -12.73 28.33 19.00
CA ALA A 232 -12.21 29.50 18.31
C ALA A 232 -10.75 29.35 17.79
N ALA A 233 -9.97 28.45 18.39
CA ALA A 233 -8.61 28.15 17.97
C ALA A 233 -8.55 27.54 16.56
N PHE A 234 -9.53 26.69 16.18
CA PHE A 234 -9.60 26.11 14.82
C PHE A 234 -10.04 27.13 13.78
N ASN A 235 -10.96 28.04 14.14
CA ASN A 235 -11.46 29.06 13.21
C ASN A 235 -10.40 30.10 12.80
N LYS A 236 -9.38 30.30 13.65
CA LYS A 236 -8.24 31.20 13.39
C LYS A 236 -6.98 30.47 12.91
N LEU A 237 -7.06 29.14 12.66
CA LEU A 237 -5.89 28.34 12.32
C LEU A 237 -5.39 28.63 10.91
N LEU A 238 -6.30 28.65 9.95
CA LEU A 238 -6.04 28.92 8.54
C LEU A 238 -6.94 30.07 8.02
N LYS A 239 -6.64 30.55 6.81
CA LYS A 239 -7.46 31.56 6.11
C LYS A 239 -8.85 31.05 5.72
N VAL A 240 -9.10 29.75 5.80
CA VAL A 240 -10.36 29.09 5.45
C VAL A 240 -10.85 28.27 6.63
N GLN A 241 -12.15 28.13 6.73
CA GLN A 241 -12.77 27.26 7.73
C GLN A 241 -12.60 25.78 7.33
N LEU A 242 -12.14 24.99 8.28
CA LEU A 242 -11.97 23.54 8.10
C LEU A 242 -13.27 22.80 8.39
N TYR A 243 -13.54 21.74 7.63
CA TYR A 243 -14.60 20.82 7.97
C TYR A 243 -14.25 20.03 9.25
N SER A 244 -15.27 19.63 10.00
CA SER A 244 -15.10 18.90 11.28
C SER A 244 -14.16 17.69 11.16
N TYR A 245 -14.30 16.89 10.10
CA TYR A 245 -13.42 15.75 9.87
C TYR A 245 -11.98 16.19 9.55
N GLN A 246 -11.75 17.32 8.88
CA GLN A 246 -10.41 17.86 8.61
C GLN A 246 -9.74 18.32 9.91
N CYS A 247 -10.49 18.96 10.80
CA CYS A 247 -10.02 19.30 12.14
C CYS A 247 -9.58 18.05 12.92
N LYS A 248 -10.39 16.98 12.88
CA LYS A 248 -10.05 15.71 13.52
C LYS A 248 -8.76 15.08 12.95
N ALA A 249 -8.55 15.14 11.62
CA ALA A 249 -7.33 14.63 11.02
C ALA A 249 -6.10 15.48 11.37
N ALA A 250 -6.23 16.81 11.31
CA ALA A 250 -5.15 17.72 11.69
C ALA A 250 -4.75 17.54 13.16
N LEU A 251 -5.72 17.41 14.04
CA LEU A 251 -5.50 17.16 15.47
C LEU A 251 -4.83 15.79 15.70
N PHE A 252 -5.30 14.74 15.01
CA PHE A 252 -4.67 13.43 15.06
C PHE A 252 -3.21 13.50 14.62
N ALA A 253 -2.92 14.15 13.48
CA ALA A 253 -1.58 14.27 12.96
C ALA A 253 -0.65 15.09 13.88
N ALA A 254 -1.16 16.19 14.45
CA ALA A 254 -0.41 17.01 15.39
C ALA A 254 -0.08 16.24 16.69
N LYS A 255 -1.02 15.47 17.23
CA LYS A 255 -0.82 14.62 18.43
C LYS A 255 0.13 13.46 18.19
N ALA A 256 0.02 12.81 17.04
CA ALA A 256 0.85 11.67 16.69
C ALA A 256 2.30 12.09 16.36
N GLY A 257 2.50 13.30 15.84
CA GLY A 257 3.80 13.82 15.41
C GLY A 257 4.35 13.12 14.17
N ARG A 258 4.18 11.82 14.05
CA ARG A 258 4.50 11.01 12.86
C ARG A 258 3.30 10.13 12.52
N CYS A 259 2.70 10.34 11.34
CA CYS A 259 1.45 9.66 10.99
C CYS A 259 1.25 9.46 9.48
N LEU A 260 0.26 8.63 9.17
CA LEU A 260 -0.27 8.38 7.84
C LEU A 260 -1.71 8.88 7.74
N ILE A 261 -1.96 9.84 6.88
CA ILE A 261 -3.30 10.28 6.50
C ILE A 261 -3.67 9.54 5.21
N ALA A 262 -4.52 8.53 5.36
CA ALA A 262 -4.94 7.63 4.29
C ALA A 262 -6.38 7.89 3.82
N ASP A 263 -6.91 9.08 4.03
CA ASP A 263 -8.24 9.49 3.59
C ASP A 263 -8.43 9.31 2.09
N ASP A 264 -9.65 9.04 1.67
CA ASP A 264 -9.99 8.95 0.26
C ASP A 264 -9.58 10.20 -0.52
N MET A 265 -9.34 10.02 -1.82
CA MET A 265 -8.94 11.14 -2.69
C MET A 265 -10.04 12.21 -2.74
N GLY A 266 -9.62 13.47 -2.67
CA GLY A 266 -10.54 14.60 -2.70
C GLY A 266 -11.09 15.04 -1.33
N LEU A 267 -10.73 14.39 -0.23
CA LEU A 267 -11.08 14.80 1.14
C LEU A 267 -10.18 15.91 1.70
N GLY A 268 -9.29 16.48 0.90
CA GLY A 268 -8.45 17.62 1.29
C GLY A 268 -7.28 17.23 2.18
N LYS A 269 -6.58 16.12 1.92
CA LYS A 269 -5.39 15.73 2.67
C LYS A 269 -4.33 16.84 2.78
N THR A 270 -4.16 17.63 1.72
CA THR A 270 -3.24 18.78 1.70
C THR A 270 -3.56 19.80 2.77
N VAL A 271 -4.82 20.24 2.85
CA VAL A 271 -5.23 21.23 3.87
C VAL A 271 -5.18 20.66 5.29
N GLN A 272 -5.45 19.36 5.45
CA GLN A 272 -5.28 18.66 6.74
C GLN A 272 -3.82 18.68 7.20
N ALA A 273 -2.88 18.42 6.29
CA ALA A 273 -1.45 18.47 6.59
C ALA A 273 -0.99 19.90 6.93
N ILE A 274 -1.40 20.91 6.15
CA ILE A 274 -1.09 22.33 6.42
C ILE A 274 -1.65 22.73 7.78
N ALA A 275 -2.88 22.33 8.11
CA ALA A 275 -3.50 22.61 9.40
C ALA A 275 -2.72 21.96 10.55
N ALA A 276 -2.28 20.70 10.40
CA ALA A 276 -1.46 20.03 11.41
C ALA A 276 -0.11 20.74 11.62
N VAL A 277 0.53 21.21 10.54
CA VAL A 277 1.76 22.01 10.63
C VAL A 277 1.53 23.32 11.37
N GLU A 278 0.46 24.06 11.06
CA GLU A 278 0.13 25.30 11.74
C GLU A 278 -0.20 25.08 13.23
N MET A 279 -0.85 23.97 13.58
CA MET A 279 -1.06 23.58 14.99
C MET A 279 0.29 23.37 15.70
N LEU A 280 1.20 22.63 15.08
CA LEU A 280 2.54 22.36 15.63
C LEU A 280 3.39 23.63 15.68
N ALA A 281 3.36 24.48 14.65
CA ALA A 281 4.07 25.76 14.65
C ALA A 281 3.64 26.66 15.82
N ARG A 282 2.34 26.71 16.11
CA ARG A 282 1.79 27.48 17.26
C ARG A 282 2.05 26.85 18.62
N THR A 283 2.14 25.51 18.68
CA THR A 283 2.24 24.77 19.95
C THR A 283 3.67 24.56 20.41
N ILE A 284 4.57 24.27 19.47
CA ILE A 284 5.96 23.88 19.75
C ILE A 284 6.99 24.71 18.99
N GLY A 285 6.56 25.71 18.19
CA GLY A 285 7.49 26.57 17.46
C GLY A 285 8.13 25.91 16.23
N LEU A 286 7.40 25.04 15.51
CA LEU A 286 7.92 24.38 14.30
C LEU A 286 8.21 25.42 13.20
N GLU A 287 9.38 25.34 12.55
CA GLU A 287 9.86 26.37 11.61
C GLU A 287 10.28 25.82 10.23
N ARG A 288 10.86 24.62 10.14
CA ARG A 288 11.43 24.08 8.90
C ARG A 288 10.71 22.83 8.43
N ILE A 289 9.90 22.97 7.39
CA ILE A 289 9.06 21.90 6.83
C ILE A 289 9.48 21.57 5.39
N LEU A 290 9.90 20.32 5.18
CA LEU A 290 10.19 19.79 3.86
C LEU A 290 8.98 19.04 3.30
N ILE A 291 8.47 19.44 2.15
CA ILE A 291 7.42 18.75 1.42
C ILE A 291 8.03 18.03 0.23
N ILE A 292 7.85 16.70 0.18
CA ILE A 292 8.28 15.86 -0.93
C ILE A 292 7.05 15.39 -1.68
N ALA A 293 6.84 15.91 -2.88
CA ALA A 293 5.67 15.67 -3.68
C ALA A 293 6.06 15.19 -5.11
N PRO A 294 5.14 14.60 -5.88
CA PRO A 294 5.34 14.40 -7.31
C PRO A 294 5.69 15.73 -8.02
N THR A 295 6.51 15.65 -9.06
CA THR A 295 6.97 16.85 -9.80
C THR A 295 5.81 17.74 -10.27
N SER A 296 4.69 17.14 -10.66
CA SER A 296 3.48 17.85 -11.09
C SER A 296 2.78 18.64 -9.99
N LEU A 297 3.01 18.30 -8.72
CA LEU A 297 2.31 18.87 -7.57
C LEU A 297 3.08 19.96 -6.86
N LYS A 298 4.36 20.18 -7.14
CA LYS A 298 5.18 21.17 -6.43
C LYS A 298 4.57 22.58 -6.39
N HIS A 299 4.18 23.09 -7.55
CA HIS A 299 3.58 24.41 -7.65
C HIS A 299 2.16 24.48 -7.08
N GLN A 300 1.42 23.38 -7.15
CA GLN A 300 0.12 23.29 -6.50
C GLN A 300 0.27 23.38 -4.97
N TRP A 301 1.24 22.70 -4.39
CA TRP A 301 1.53 22.79 -2.95
C TRP A 301 1.84 24.24 -2.57
N LYS A 302 2.65 24.97 -3.36
CA LYS A 302 2.91 26.38 -3.13
C LYS A 302 1.63 27.21 -3.15
N GLN A 303 0.78 27.03 -4.15
CA GLN A 303 -0.51 27.75 -4.26
C GLN A 303 -1.46 27.43 -3.09
N GLU A 304 -1.50 26.17 -2.68
CA GLU A 304 -2.36 25.76 -1.55
C GLU A 304 -1.86 26.35 -0.22
N ILE A 305 -0.53 26.38 0.00
CA ILE A 305 0.06 27.02 1.18
C ILE A 305 -0.26 28.51 1.19
N GLU A 306 0.01 29.23 0.10
CA GLU A 306 -0.30 30.68 -0.03
C GLU A 306 -1.79 30.98 0.14
N LYS A 307 -2.65 30.06 -0.31
CA LYS A 307 -4.10 30.16 -0.15
C LYS A 307 -4.55 29.98 1.30
N PHE A 308 -3.96 29.03 2.03
CA PHE A 308 -4.47 28.61 3.34
C PHE A 308 -3.73 29.26 4.52
N CYS A 309 -2.46 29.63 4.38
CA CYS A 309 -1.68 30.27 5.45
C CYS A 309 -0.80 31.41 4.95
N ASN A 310 -0.15 32.15 5.88
CA ASN A 310 0.74 33.28 5.58
C ASN A 310 2.23 32.91 5.73
N ARG A 311 2.58 31.62 5.56
CA ARG A 311 3.96 31.19 5.70
C ARG A 311 4.72 31.29 4.39
N SER A 312 6.01 31.58 4.46
CA SER A 312 6.88 31.57 3.29
C SER A 312 7.01 30.16 2.72
N VAL A 313 6.98 30.05 1.39
CA VAL A 313 7.10 28.76 0.69
C VAL A 313 7.96 28.92 -0.54
N GLU A 314 8.90 28.01 -0.68
CA GLU A 314 9.83 27.96 -1.80
C GLU A 314 9.78 26.62 -2.51
N VAL A 315 9.79 26.66 -3.86
CA VAL A 315 9.83 25.44 -4.68
C VAL A 315 11.27 25.19 -5.09
N VAL A 316 11.84 24.11 -4.58
CA VAL A 316 13.20 23.69 -4.89
C VAL A 316 13.23 23.01 -6.27
N GLU A 317 13.81 23.71 -7.26
CA GLU A 317 13.89 23.23 -8.62
C GLU A 317 15.05 23.85 -9.41
N GLY A 318 15.36 23.28 -10.57
CA GLY A 318 16.45 23.74 -11.44
C GLY A 318 17.72 22.87 -11.33
N PRO A 319 18.85 23.36 -11.85
CA PRO A 319 20.16 22.72 -11.72
C PRO A 319 20.59 22.54 -10.26
N LEU A 320 21.56 21.65 -10.00
CA LEU A 320 22.02 21.34 -8.63
C LEU A 320 22.47 22.59 -7.86
N ALA A 321 23.26 23.47 -8.49
CA ALA A 321 23.73 24.71 -7.86
C ALA A 321 22.58 25.60 -7.37
N LYS A 322 21.57 25.82 -8.23
CA LYS A 322 20.39 26.60 -7.88
C LYS A 322 19.61 25.96 -6.73
N ARG A 323 19.49 24.62 -6.73
CA ARG A 323 18.80 23.93 -5.62
C ARG A 323 19.58 24.05 -4.30
N ALA A 324 20.90 24.02 -4.37
CA ALA A 324 21.74 24.24 -3.18
C ALA A 324 21.48 25.63 -2.58
N GLU A 325 21.44 26.68 -3.40
CA GLU A 325 21.08 28.04 -2.95
C GLU A 325 19.68 28.11 -2.34
N LEU A 326 18.71 27.45 -2.97
CA LEU A 326 17.34 27.39 -2.47
C LEU A 326 17.23 26.66 -1.11
N TYR A 327 18.12 25.67 -0.82
CA TYR A 327 18.18 25.06 0.51
C TYR A 327 18.79 25.96 1.57
N LEU A 328 19.61 26.95 1.20
CA LEU A 328 20.20 27.93 2.13
C LEU A 328 19.23 29.07 2.50
N SER A 329 18.16 29.29 1.72
CA SER A 329 17.19 30.34 2.00
C SER A 329 16.41 30.08 3.29
N ASP A 330 15.99 31.15 3.95
CA ASP A 330 15.16 31.08 5.16
C ASP A 330 13.67 31.06 4.78
N SER A 331 13.18 29.89 4.40
CA SER A 331 11.78 29.67 4.07
C SER A 331 11.16 28.64 4.99
N PHE A 332 9.95 28.92 5.50
CA PHE A 332 9.23 28.00 6.38
C PHE A 332 8.91 26.67 5.72
N TYR A 333 8.43 26.71 4.45
CA TYR A 333 8.20 25.52 3.64
C TYR A 333 9.16 25.44 2.47
N LYS A 334 9.78 24.29 2.27
CA LYS A 334 10.47 23.93 1.02
C LYS A 334 9.77 22.75 0.36
N VAL A 335 9.44 22.92 -0.92
CA VAL A 335 8.73 21.90 -1.71
C VAL A 335 9.67 21.35 -2.78
N THR A 336 9.95 20.06 -2.70
CA THR A 336 10.81 19.34 -3.64
C THR A 336 10.12 18.10 -4.22
N ASN A 337 10.79 17.33 -5.08
CA ASN A 337 10.25 16.09 -5.62
C ASN A 337 11.12 14.88 -5.30
N TYR A 338 10.53 13.70 -5.38
CA TYR A 338 11.17 12.42 -5.06
C TYR A 338 12.42 12.13 -5.89
N ASP A 339 12.50 12.62 -7.14
CA ASP A 339 13.53 12.23 -8.10
C ASP A 339 14.89 12.90 -7.85
N VAL A 340 14.91 14.01 -7.11
CA VAL A 340 16.14 14.76 -6.80
C VAL A 340 16.70 14.46 -5.41
N ILE A 341 15.92 13.87 -4.50
CA ILE A 341 16.29 13.66 -3.09
C ILE A 341 17.68 13.03 -2.96
N HIS A 342 17.97 11.98 -3.73
CA HIS A 342 19.26 11.29 -3.65
C HIS A 342 20.48 12.14 -3.99
N ARG A 343 20.30 13.25 -4.71
CA ARG A 343 21.36 14.22 -5.05
C ARG A 343 21.43 15.37 -4.07
N ASP A 344 20.32 15.62 -3.38
CA ASP A 344 20.16 16.77 -2.50
C ASP A 344 20.27 16.41 -1.02
N LEU A 345 20.58 15.13 -0.68
CA LEU A 345 20.62 14.63 0.70
C LEU A 345 21.45 15.50 1.64
N ASP A 346 22.64 15.92 1.21
CA ASP A 346 23.55 16.70 2.07
C ASP A 346 23.01 18.11 2.30
N PHE A 347 22.42 18.74 1.29
CA PHE A 347 21.76 20.05 1.44
C PHE A 347 20.57 19.98 2.38
N ILE A 348 19.76 18.91 2.26
CA ILE A 348 18.59 18.69 3.12
C ILE A 348 19.04 18.45 4.56
N ARG A 349 20.08 17.63 4.79
CA ARG A 349 20.63 17.36 6.11
C ARG A 349 21.19 18.62 6.77
N ASN A 350 21.88 19.46 6.00
CA ASN A 350 22.41 20.74 6.50
C ASN A 350 21.29 21.73 6.84
N TRP A 351 20.21 21.77 6.05
CA TRP A 351 19.03 22.58 6.35
C TRP A 351 18.26 22.04 7.57
N ALA A 352 18.38 20.73 7.85
CA ALA A 352 17.81 20.02 8.99
C ALA A 352 16.29 20.25 9.16
N PRO A 353 15.45 19.68 8.28
CA PRO A 353 14.00 19.83 8.41
C PRO A 353 13.50 19.21 9.71
N GLU A 354 12.68 19.94 10.45
CA GLU A 354 12.05 19.45 11.68
C GLU A 354 10.87 18.52 11.36
N MET A 355 10.18 18.78 10.23
CA MET A 355 9.08 17.96 9.72
C MET A 355 9.25 17.65 8.24
N ILE A 356 8.90 16.41 7.88
CA ILE A 356 8.83 15.98 6.47
C ILE A 356 7.39 15.58 6.15
N ILE A 357 6.86 16.13 5.05
CA ILE A 357 5.57 15.72 4.49
C ILE A 357 5.84 14.96 3.20
N LEU A 358 5.35 13.71 3.13
CA LEU A 358 5.38 12.92 1.89
C LEU A 358 4.00 12.91 1.25
N ASP A 359 3.89 13.46 0.05
CA ASP A 359 2.64 13.40 -0.71
C ASP A 359 2.68 12.31 -1.78
N GLU A 360 1.56 11.62 -1.99
CA GLU A 360 1.45 10.46 -2.87
C GLU A 360 2.52 9.40 -2.54
N ALA A 361 2.56 8.98 -1.27
CA ALA A 361 3.61 8.14 -0.71
C ALA A 361 3.73 6.74 -1.35
N GLN A 362 2.78 6.32 -2.19
CA GLN A 362 2.96 5.13 -3.02
C GLN A 362 4.21 5.22 -3.93
N ARG A 363 4.84 6.38 -4.05
CA ARG A 363 6.14 6.56 -4.73
C ARG A 363 7.30 5.85 -4.04
N ILE A 364 7.19 5.58 -2.73
CA ILE A 364 8.21 4.86 -1.94
C ILE A 364 7.79 3.44 -1.56
N LYS A 365 6.71 2.90 -2.13
CA LYS A 365 6.19 1.56 -1.83
C LYS A 365 7.17 0.43 -2.14
N ASN A 366 8.06 0.61 -3.11
CA ASN A 366 9.11 -0.35 -3.43
C ASN A 366 10.41 0.03 -2.69
N TRP A 367 10.64 -0.63 -1.55
CA TRP A 367 11.78 -0.39 -0.66
C TRP A 367 13.16 -0.61 -1.30
N LYS A 368 13.23 -1.35 -2.42
CA LYS A 368 14.49 -1.64 -3.15
C LYS A 368 14.94 -0.48 -4.03
N THR A 369 14.06 0.47 -4.32
CA THR A 369 14.40 1.58 -5.22
C THR A 369 15.29 2.60 -4.52
N ARG A 370 16.25 3.17 -5.27
CA ARG A 370 17.11 4.27 -4.79
C ARG A 370 16.28 5.44 -4.22
N ARG A 371 15.14 5.73 -4.85
CA ARG A 371 14.19 6.76 -4.41
C ARG A 371 13.67 6.48 -2.99
N ALA A 372 13.16 5.26 -2.74
CA ALA A 372 12.64 4.88 -1.44
C ALA A 372 13.73 4.90 -0.36
N GLN A 373 14.93 4.39 -0.70
CA GLN A 373 16.08 4.39 0.21
C GLN A 373 16.48 5.81 0.58
N SER A 374 16.66 6.70 -0.40
CA SER A 374 17.08 8.08 -0.14
C SER A 374 16.06 8.87 0.70
N VAL A 375 14.76 8.63 0.50
CA VAL A 375 13.73 9.26 1.36
C VAL A 375 13.79 8.71 2.78
N LYS A 376 14.04 7.41 2.96
CA LYS A 376 14.17 6.78 4.29
C LYS A 376 15.46 7.16 5.03
N ASP A 377 16.47 7.64 4.31
CA ASP A 377 17.72 8.15 4.87
C ASP A 377 17.60 9.59 5.39
N LEU A 378 16.47 10.25 5.13
CA LEU A 378 16.17 11.55 5.69
C LEU A 378 15.72 11.40 7.15
N ASP A 379 16.26 12.24 8.01
CA ASP A 379 15.88 12.33 9.41
C ASP A 379 15.03 13.58 9.67
N SER A 380 13.99 13.41 10.47
CA SER A 380 13.15 14.50 10.97
C SER A 380 12.41 14.06 12.22
N LYS A 381 12.20 14.99 13.14
CA LYS A 381 11.47 14.71 14.37
C LYS A 381 10.01 14.37 14.11
N TYR A 382 9.40 15.04 13.14
CA TYR A 382 7.99 14.89 12.79
C TYR A 382 7.82 14.47 11.33
N ALA A 383 6.73 13.76 11.02
CA ALA A 383 6.43 13.38 9.64
C ALA A 383 4.93 13.18 9.41
N ILE A 384 4.44 13.67 8.29
CA ILE A 384 3.08 13.39 7.79
C ILE A 384 3.19 12.72 6.43
N VAL A 385 2.63 11.56 6.31
CA VAL A 385 2.58 10.81 5.05
C VAL A 385 1.16 10.86 4.51
N LEU A 386 1.01 11.27 3.25
CA LEU A 386 -0.27 11.40 2.57
C LEU A 386 -0.36 10.37 1.45
N THR A 387 -1.41 9.58 1.44
CA THR A 387 -1.74 8.69 0.33
C THR A 387 -3.23 8.36 0.33
N GLY A 388 -3.85 8.24 -0.84
CA GLY A 388 -5.23 7.75 -0.96
C GLY A 388 -5.31 6.22 -1.01
N THR A 389 -4.18 5.56 -1.28
CA THR A 389 -4.09 4.12 -1.49
C THR A 389 -2.84 3.56 -0.80
N PRO A 390 -2.85 3.38 0.53
CA PRO A 390 -1.67 2.91 1.27
C PRO A 390 -1.33 1.44 0.95
N LEU A 391 -2.28 0.68 0.43
CA LEU A 391 -2.13 -0.71 0.04
C LEU A 391 -2.74 -0.91 -1.36
N GLU A 392 -1.93 -1.14 -2.37
CA GLU A 392 -2.44 -1.41 -3.73
C GLU A 392 -2.36 -2.89 -4.10
N ASN A 393 -1.22 -3.54 -3.84
CA ASN A 393 -0.99 -4.90 -4.33
C ASN A 393 -0.36 -5.85 -3.31
N ARG A 394 0.42 -5.37 -2.36
CA ARG A 394 1.23 -6.20 -1.46
C ARG A 394 1.39 -5.57 -0.09
N LEU A 395 1.45 -6.42 0.94
CA LEU A 395 1.74 -5.98 2.31
C LEU A 395 3.13 -5.34 2.45
N GLU A 396 4.11 -5.74 1.63
CA GLU A 396 5.45 -5.13 1.61
C GLU A 396 5.41 -3.65 1.23
N GLU A 397 4.43 -3.23 0.41
CA GLU A 397 4.23 -1.83 0.04
C GLU A 397 3.81 -1.00 1.24
N LEU A 398 2.86 -1.51 2.02
CA LEU A 398 2.41 -0.90 3.27
C LEU A 398 3.55 -0.84 4.29
N HIS A 399 4.28 -1.95 4.48
CA HIS A 399 5.43 -2.00 5.38
C HIS A 399 6.47 -0.94 5.01
N SER A 400 6.77 -0.79 3.71
CA SER A 400 7.73 0.21 3.22
C SER A 400 7.32 1.66 3.54
N ILE A 401 6.02 1.98 3.47
CA ILE A 401 5.49 3.31 3.82
C ILE A 401 5.53 3.51 5.34
N VAL A 402 5.09 2.51 6.11
CA VAL A 402 5.06 2.58 7.57
C VAL A 402 6.46 2.68 8.17
N GLU A 403 7.46 2.05 7.56
CA GLU A 403 8.86 2.13 7.99
C GLU A 403 9.42 3.57 7.99
N PHE A 404 8.94 4.44 7.11
CA PHE A 404 9.28 5.87 7.16
C PHE A 404 8.65 6.58 8.37
N ILE A 405 7.46 6.18 8.79
CA ILE A 405 6.76 6.78 9.93
C ILE A 405 7.34 6.25 11.24
N ASP A 406 7.38 4.94 11.38
CA ASP A 406 7.91 4.22 12.54
C ASP A 406 8.47 2.86 12.09
N ARG A 407 9.80 2.78 11.99
CA ARG A 407 10.49 1.56 11.51
C ARG A 407 10.33 0.34 12.41
N PHE A 408 9.84 0.54 13.62
CA PHE A 408 9.64 -0.55 14.59
C PHE A 408 8.20 -1.05 14.64
N ARG A 409 7.26 -0.31 14.07
CA ARG A 409 5.81 -0.53 14.22
C ARG A 409 5.34 -1.90 13.78
N LEU A 410 5.75 -2.33 12.60
CA LEU A 410 5.37 -3.61 12.00
C LEU A 410 6.42 -4.70 12.21
N GLY A 411 7.51 -4.39 12.94
CA GLY A 411 8.62 -5.32 13.11
C GLY A 411 9.44 -5.54 11.83
N PRO A 412 10.39 -6.48 11.84
CA PRO A 412 11.21 -6.75 10.66
C PRO A 412 10.40 -7.40 9.56
N MET A 413 10.69 -7.03 8.31
CA MET A 413 9.97 -7.49 7.12
C MET A 413 9.82 -9.02 7.06
N PHE A 414 10.87 -9.79 7.38
CA PHE A 414 10.81 -11.24 7.32
C PHE A 414 9.80 -11.85 8.30
N ARG A 415 9.65 -11.28 9.51
CA ARG A 415 8.67 -11.70 10.50
C ARG A 415 7.28 -11.26 10.11
N PHE A 416 7.13 -10.01 9.68
CA PHE A 416 5.88 -9.44 9.22
C PHE A 416 5.28 -10.28 8.08
N LEU A 417 6.10 -10.66 7.09
CA LEU A 417 5.64 -11.50 5.99
C LEU A 417 5.28 -12.92 6.45
N ALA A 418 6.09 -13.52 7.32
CA ALA A 418 5.81 -14.85 7.85
C ALA A 418 4.52 -14.92 8.71
N GLU A 419 4.18 -13.80 9.40
CA GLU A 419 2.98 -13.71 10.24
C GLU A 419 1.70 -13.38 9.45
N HIS A 420 1.83 -12.88 8.21
CA HIS A 420 0.69 -12.32 7.47
C HIS A 420 0.54 -12.85 6.04
N GLN A 421 1.45 -13.69 5.56
CA GLN A 421 1.37 -14.27 4.22
C GLN A 421 1.10 -15.77 4.28
N HIS A 422 0.13 -16.22 3.49
CA HIS A 422 0.04 -17.61 3.10
C HIS A 422 0.94 -17.85 1.91
N VAL A 423 1.82 -18.83 2.01
CA VAL A 423 2.72 -19.23 0.93
C VAL A 423 2.46 -20.70 0.56
N ASP A 424 2.58 -21.01 -0.73
CA ASP A 424 2.54 -22.41 -1.22
C ASP A 424 3.87 -23.12 -0.95
N GLU A 425 3.94 -24.40 -1.31
CA GLU A 425 5.14 -25.24 -1.17
C GLU A 425 6.37 -24.68 -1.90
N ASP A 426 6.16 -23.90 -2.96
CA ASP A 426 7.20 -23.20 -3.70
C ASP A 426 7.61 -21.86 -3.06
N GLY A 427 7.01 -21.46 -1.94
CA GLY A 427 7.26 -20.19 -1.27
C GLY A 427 6.59 -18.98 -1.95
N ARG A 428 5.57 -19.23 -2.76
CA ARG A 428 4.81 -18.18 -3.46
C ARG A 428 3.63 -17.72 -2.64
N VAL A 429 3.40 -16.40 -2.56
CA VAL A 429 2.30 -15.81 -1.78
C VAL A 429 0.97 -16.13 -2.46
N ILE A 430 0.13 -16.87 -1.78
CA ILE A 430 -1.23 -17.26 -2.21
C ILE A 430 -2.34 -16.55 -1.44
N GLY A 431 -2.01 -15.85 -0.36
CA GLY A 431 -3.00 -15.11 0.44
C GLY A 431 -2.37 -14.27 1.53
N TYR A 432 -3.24 -13.61 2.27
CA TYR A 432 -2.89 -12.84 3.47
C TYR A 432 -3.87 -13.20 4.58
N HIS A 433 -3.37 -13.22 5.82
CA HIS A 433 -4.17 -13.47 7.03
C HIS A 433 -3.79 -12.52 8.16
N ASN A 434 -4.55 -12.55 9.26
CA ASN A 434 -4.35 -11.68 10.43
C ASN A 434 -4.32 -10.18 10.08
N LEU A 435 -5.12 -9.74 9.13
CA LEU A 435 -5.14 -8.35 8.66
C LEU A 435 -5.65 -7.39 9.73
N SER A 436 -6.54 -7.85 10.61
CA SER A 436 -7.03 -7.11 11.78
C SER A 436 -5.89 -6.76 12.75
N LYS A 437 -4.90 -7.63 12.92
CA LYS A 437 -3.70 -7.38 13.74
C LYS A 437 -2.86 -6.24 13.16
N ILE A 438 -2.73 -6.17 11.83
CA ILE A 438 -2.07 -5.06 11.14
C ILE A 438 -2.85 -3.76 11.38
N ALA A 439 -4.15 -3.77 11.15
CA ALA A 439 -5.01 -2.60 11.34
C ALA A 439 -4.89 -2.04 12.76
N LYS A 440 -4.99 -2.91 13.79
CA LYS A 440 -4.82 -2.54 15.20
C LYS A 440 -3.42 -1.97 15.50
N SER A 441 -2.38 -2.50 14.88
CA SER A 441 -1.02 -1.98 15.04
C SER A 441 -0.87 -0.58 14.43
N LEU A 442 -1.61 -0.28 13.37
CA LEU A 442 -1.54 1.00 12.66
C LEU A 442 -2.47 2.08 13.26
N GLU A 443 -3.47 1.71 14.04
CA GLU A 443 -4.46 2.64 14.62
C GLU A 443 -3.84 3.89 15.28
N PRO A 444 -2.74 3.84 16.02
CA PRO A 444 -2.14 5.02 16.64
C PRO A 444 -1.46 5.99 15.65
N ILE A 445 -1.13 5.53 14.45
CA ILE A 445 -0.37 6.31 13.46
C ILE A 445 -1.10 6.49 12.13
N LEU A 446 -2.27 5.88 11.93
CA LEU A 446 -3.02 5.89 10.68
C LEU A 446 -4.42 6.42 10.92
N ILE A 447 -4.82 7.42 10.12
CA ILE A 447 -6.21 7.83 10.01
C ILE A 447 -6.69 7.60 8.57
N ARG A 448 -7.83 6.92 8.42
CA ARG A 448 -8.48 6.65 7.14
C ARG A 448 -9.97 6.84 7.24
N ARG A 449 -10.52 7.59 6.27
CA ARG A 449 -11.96 7.80 6.12
C ARG A 449 -12.33 7.74 4.65
N THR A 450 -13.48 7.19 4.40
CA THR A 450 -14.05 7.12 3.05
C THR A 450 -14.92 8.36 2.77
N LYS A 451 -15.10 8.69 1.49
CA LYS A 451 -16.01 9.77 1.09
C LYS A 451 -17.43 9.53 1.59
N LYS A 452 -17.89 8.28 1.57
CA LYS A 452 -19.23 7.87 2.01
C LYS A 452 -19.48 8.18 3.49
N GLU A 453 -18.45 8.02 4.33
CA GLU A 453 -18.58 8.29 5.78
C GLU A 453 -18.64 9.78 6.13
N VAL A 454 -17.98 10.61 5.34
CA VAL A 454 -17.65 11.97 5.73
C VAL A 454 -18.48 13.00 4.99
N LEU A 455 -18.90 12.73 3.76
CA LEU A 455 -19.49 13.72 2.87
C LEU A 455 -20.93 13.35 2.53
N LYS A 456 -21.85 13.78 3.37
CA LYS A 456 -23.28 13.78 3.04
C LYS A 456 -23.65 14.84 1.98
N GLU A 457 -22.74 15.77 1.67
CA GLU A 457 -22.97 16.98 0.86
C GLU A 457 -22.25 16.96 -0.50
N LEU A 458 -21.53 15.89 -0.86
CA LEU A 458 -20.99 15.79 -2.23
C LEU A 458 -22.14 15.60 -3.22
N PRO A 459 -22.11 16.36 -4.34
CA PRO A 459 -23.08 16.15 -5.40
C PRO A 459 -23.00 14.73 -5.96
N GLU A 460 -24.11 14.27 -6.48
CA GLU A 460 -24.25 12.92 -7.05
C GLU A 460 -23.21 12.67 -8.13
N ARG A 461 -22.64 11.46 -8.13
CA ARG A 461 -21.77 10.93 -9.17
C ARG A 461 -22.56 10.00 -10.06
N LEU A 462 -22.80 10.44 -11.29
CA LEU A 462 -23.45 9.65 -12.33
C LEU A 462 -22.39 8.99 -13.20
N GLU A 463 -22.26 7.67 -13.12
CA GLU A 463 -21.28 6.91 -13.91
C GLU A 463 -21.99 6.09 -14.98
N LYS A 464 -21.53 6.25 -16.23
CA LYS A 464 -22.08 5.54 -17.39
C LYS A 464 -20.94 4.93 -18.22
N ASN A 465 -21.06 3.64 -18.51
CA ASN A 465 -20.21 2.99 -19.50
C ASN A 465 -20.87 3.17 -20.88
N TYR A 466 -20.12 3.75 -21.80
CA TYR A 466 -20.54 4.02 -23.16
C TYR A 466 -19.88 3.00 -24.10
N PHE A 467 -20.66 2.06 -24.59
CA PHE A 467 -20.17 0.99 -25.45
C PHE A 467 -20.11 1.46 -26.91
N VAL A 468 -18.92 1.38 -27.51
CA VAL A 468 -18.65 1.82 -28.87
C VAL A 468 -18.28 0.60 -29.71
N PRO A 469 -18.89 0.39 -30.89
CA PRO A 469 -18.47 -0.68 -31.79
C PRO A 469 -17.07 -0.39 -32.35
N MET A 470 -16.35 -1.45 -32.72
CA MET A 470 -15.06 -1.32 -33.42
C MET A 470 -15.27 -1.49 -34.92
N THR A 471 -14.44 -0.80 -35.72
CA THR A 471 -14.36 -1.05 -37.17
C THR A 471 -13.72 -2.41 -37.45
N ALA A 472 -13.91 -2.94 -38.67
CA ALA A 472 -13.30 -4.21 -39.07
C ALA A 472 -11.76 -4.14 -39.02
N GLU A 473 -11.18 -3.00 -39.39
CA GLU A 473 -9.74 -2.74 -39.33
C GLU A 473 -9.21 -2.74 -37.90
N GLN A 474 -9.90 -2.08 -36.97
CA GLN A 474 -9.55 -2.14 -35.56
C GLN A 474 -9.63 -3.55 -35.00
N MET A 475 -10.72 -4.29 -35.35
CA MET A 475 -10.94 -5.65 -34.89
C MET A 475 -9.84 -6.58 -35.38
N LYS A 476 -9.34 -6.43 -36.61
CA LYS A 476 -8.23 -7.21 -37.14
C LYS A 476 -6.98 -7.11 -36.25
N TYR A 477 -6.54 -5.89 -35.90
CA TYR A 477 -5.41 -5.70 -34.99
C TYR A 477 -5.67 -6.29 -33.60
N HIS A 478 -6.89 -6.16 -33.12
CA HIS A 478 -7.29 -6.71 -31.82
C HIS A 478 -7.19 -8.24 -31.81
N GLU A 479 -7.75 -8.92 -32.81
CA GLU A 479 -7.74 -10.39 -32.92
C GLU A 479 -6.33 -10.97 -33.11
N GLU A 480 -5.48 -10.38 -33.93
CA GLU A 480 -4.09 -10.82 -34.12
C GLU A 480 -3.34 -10.85 -32.78
N ASN A 481 -3.55 -9.82 -31.97
CA ASN A 481 -2.95 -9.76 -30.63
C ASN A 481 -3.66 -10.67 -29.63
N ARG A 482 -4.98 -10.86 -29.73
CA ARG A 482 -5.77 -11.80 -28.91
C ARG A 482 -5.30 -13.23 -29.10
N GLU A 483 -5.06 -13.69 -30.34
CA GLU A 483 -4.49 -14.98 -30.63
C GLU A 483 -3.12 -15.19 -29.97
N THR A 484 -2.28 -14.16 -30.02
CA THR A 484 -0.97 -14.18 -29.36
C THR A 484 -1.12 -14.30 -27.84
N VAL A 485 -2.04 -13.56 -27.23
CA VAL A 485 -2.36 -13.67 -25.80
C VAL A 485 -2.90 -15.06 -25.48
N ALA A 486 -3.86 -15.56 -26.25
CA ALA A 486 -4.47 -16.89 -26.04
C ALA A 486 -3.43 -18.01 -26.07
N ARG A 487 -2.50 -17.98 -27.03
CA ARG A 487 -1.40 -18.94 -27.14
C ARG A 487 -0.47 -18.91 -25.90
N ILE A 488 -0.13 -17.72 -25.40
CA ILE A 488 0.71 -17.57 -24.22
C ILE A 488 -0.03 -18.00 -22.96
N VAL A 489 -1.33 -17.68 -22.85
CA VAL A 489 -2.20 -18.14 -21.76
C VAL A 489 -2.34 -19.67 -21.77
N ALA A 490 -2.57 -20.28 -22.91
CA ALA A 490 -2.63 -21.75 -23.04
C ALA A 490 -1.32 -22.42 -22.60
N LYS A 491 -0.17 -21.86 -23.00
CA LYS A 491 1.15 -22.32 -22.54
C LYS A 491 1.29 -22.17 -21.02
N TRP A 492 0.89 -21.04 -20.46
CA TRP A 492 0.87 -20.79 -19.02
C TRP A 492 0.01 -21.81 -18.28
N ARG A 493 -1.21 -22.07 -18.75
CA ARG A 493 -2.11 -23.07 -18.14
C ARG A 493 -1.47 -24.47 -18.11
N ARG A 494 -0.72 -24.84 -19.17
CA ARG A 494 -0.10 -26.16 -19.29
C ARG A 494 1.18 -26.31 -18.46
N PHE A 495 2.03 -25.28 -18.38
CA PHE A 495 3.38 -25.38 -17.81
C PHE A 495 3.60 -24.57 -16.54
N GLY A 496 2.70 -23.66 -16.18
CA GLY A 496 2.82 -22.78 -15.00
C GLY A 496 4.00 -21.78 -15.05
N PHE A 497 4.68 -21.68 -16.19
CA PHE A 497 5.88 -20.87 -16.36
C PHE A 497 5.87 -20.12 -17.71
N LEU A 498 6.36 -18.88 -17.70
CA LEU A 498 6.66 -18.10 -18.90
C LEU A 498 8.07 -17.53 -18.81
N SER A 499 8.82 -17.60 -19.90
CA SER A 499 10.11 -16.92 -20.04
C SER A 499 9.93 -15.39 -19.98
N GLU A 500 11.02 -14.66 -19.72
CA GLU A 500 10.99 -13.19 -19.74
C GLU A 500 10.57 -12.64 -21.11
N THR A 501 11.01 -13.31 -22.20
CA THR A 501 10.61 -12.95 -23.56
C THR A 501 9.11 -13.09 -23.76
N GLU A 502 8.51 -14.21 -23.32
CA GLU A 502 7.08 -14.44 -23.44
C GLU A 502 6.26 -13.48 -22.58
N GLN A 503 6.73 -13.16 -21.37
CA GLN A 503 6.10 -12.13 -20.54
C GLN A 503 6.13 -10.77 -21.24
N ARG A 504 7.23 -10.43 -21.92
CA ARG A 504 7.34 -9.19 -22.69
C ARG A 504 6.39 -9.16 -23.88
N ILE A 505 6.34 -10.27 -24.65
CA ILE A 505 5.42 -10.40 -25.80
C ILE A 505 3.96 -10.28 -25.33
N LEU A 506 3.60 -10.96 -24.24
CA LEU A 506 2.27 -10.85 -23.64
C LEU A 506 1.91 -9.39 -23.28
N MET A 507 2.83 -8.67 -22.64
CA MET A 507 2.58 -7.27 -22.27
C MET A 507 2.39 -6.37 -23.48
N ILE A 508 3.18 -6.57 -24.54
CA ILE A 508 3.06 -5.84 -25.81
C ILE A 508 1.71 -6.16 -26.46
N ALA A 509 1.33 -7.44 -26.58
CA ALA A 509 0.09 -7.84 -27.20
C ALA A 509 -1.15 -7.29 -26.45
N LEU A 510 -1.16 -7.35 -25.11
CA LEU A 510 -2.22 -6.75 -24.29
C LEU A 510 -2.30 -5.24 -24.46
N GLN A 511 -1.16 -4.56 -24.59
CA GLN A 511 -1.14 -3.13 -24.85
C GLN A 511 -1.65 -2.81 -26.24
N ASN A 512 -1.27 -3.57 -27.26
CA ASN A 512 -1.75 -3.40 -28.63
C ASN A 512 -3.26 -3.62 -28.74
N MET A 513 -3.81 -4.65 -28.07
CA MET A 513 -5.27 -4.86 -27.99
C MET A 513 -5.99 -3.64 -27.44
N ARG A 514 -5.46 -3.01 -26.40
CA ARG A 514 -6.05 -1.81 -25.82
C ARG A 514 -5.86 -0.56 -26.69
N MET A 515 -4.74 -0.47 -27.41
CA MET A 515 -4.46 0.64 -28.32
C MET A 515 -5.42 0.56 -29.53
N SER A 516 -5.65 -0.62 -30.08
CA SER A 516 -6.60 -0.82 -31.19
C SER A 516 -8.04 -0.43 -30.82
N CYS A 517 -8.42 -0.55 -29.52
CA CYS A 517 -9.73 -0.09 -29.03
C CYS A 517 -9.95 1.41 -29.21
N ASN A 518 -8.88 2.23 -29.24
CA ASN A 518 -9.01 3.66 -29.45
C ASN A 518 -8.92 4.02 -30.93
N SER A 519 -7.87 3.58 -31.63
CA SER A 519 -7.70 3.72 -33.09
C SER A 519 -6.51 2.91 -33.58
N THR A 520 -6.50 2.52 -34.84
CA THR A 520 -5.35 1.92 -35.54
C THR A 520 -4.15 2.87 -35.57
N TYR A 521 -4.34 4.17 -35.53
CA TYR A 521 -3.27 5.19 -35.46
C TYR A 521 -2.30 5.00 -34.31
N LEU A 522 -2.76 4.44 -33.20
CA LEU A 522 -1.87 4.19 -32.06
C LEU A 522 -0.85 3.08 -32.36
N LEU A 523 -1.15 2.21 -33.33
CA LEU A 523 -0.32 1.07 -33.72
C LEU A 523 0.59 1.40 -34.92
N ASP A 524 0.00 1.92 -36.00
CA ASP A 524 0.66 2.10 -37.28
C ASP A 524 1.11 3.54 -37.57
N ARG A 525 0.60 4.53 -36.85
CA ARG A 525 0.84 5.97 -37.03
C ARG A 525 0.43 6.51 -38.44
N LYS A 526 -0.41 5.78 -39.13
CA LYS A 526 -0.82 6.09 -40.50
C LYS A 526 -2.33 6.16 -40.68
N THR A 527 -3.05 5.15 -40.19
CA THR A 527 -4.47 5.00 -40.40
C THR A 527 -5.25 5.39 -39.13
N ASP A 528 -6.39 6.04 -39.33
CA ASP A 528 -7.26 6.41 -38.21
C ASP A 528 -8.68 5.86 -38.45
N TYR A 529 -8.90 4.66 -38.01
CA TYR A 529 -10.20 3.98 -38.03
C TYR A 529 -10.90 3.98 -36.66
N GLY A 530 -10.57 4.95 -35.79
CA GLY A 530 -11.10 5.01 -34.43
C GLY A 530 -12.47 5.67 -34.33
N VAL A 531 -13.51 4.93 -33.98
CA VAL A 531 -14.86 5.46 -33.77
C VAL A 531 -15.00 6.21 -32.44
N LYS A 532 -14.25 5.84 -31.41
CA LYS A 532 -14.36 6.49 -30.08
C LYS A 532 -14.14 8.01 -30.11
N ALA A 533 -13.27 8.51 -31.00
CA ALA A 533 -13.02 9.95 -31.11
C ALA A 533 -14.23 10.69 -31.69
N ASP A 534 -14.92 10.09 -32.66
CA ASP A 534 -16.12 10.66 -33.26
C ASP A 534 -17.29 10.64 -32.27
N GLU A 535 -17.47 9.55 -31.56
CA GLU A 535 -18.45 9.43 -30.46
C GLU A 535 -18.17 10.42 -29.34
N LEU A 536 -16.88 10.68 -29.03
CA LEU A 536 -16.50 11.71 -28.05
C LEU A 536 -17.03 13.09 -28.49
N ILE A 537 -16.94 13.44 -29.78
CA ILE A 537 -17.44 14.73 -30.27
C ILE A 537 -18.96 14.83 -30.01
N SER A 538 -19.71 13.79 -30.32
CA SER A 538 -21.16 13.74 -30.08
C SER A 538 -21.50 13.90 -28.59
N VAL A 539 -20.78 13.21 -27.72
CA VAL A 539 -20.95 13.32 -26.26
C VAL A 539 -20.57 14.72 -25.75
N LEU A 540 -19.54 15.33 -26.31
CA LEU A 540 -19.15 16.69 -25.98
C LEU A 540 -20.22 17.71 -26.40
N GLU A 541 -20.84 17.54 -27.55
CA GLU A 541 -21.95 18.38 -28.02
C GLU A 541 -23.13 18.33 -27.07
N GLU A 542 -23.56 17.15 -26.67
CA GLU A 542 -24.59 16.96 -25.66
C GLU A 542 -24.24 17.66 -24.33
N ILE A 543 -23.01 17.48 -23.84
CA ILE A 543 -22.60 18.12 -22.58
C ILE A 543 -22.57 19.65 -22.72
N PHE A 544 -22.20 20.17 -23.89
CA PHE A 544 -22.03 21.58 -24.16
C PHE A 544 -23.33 22.33 -24.46
N GLU A 545 -24.46 21.67 -24.55
CA GLU A 545 -25.77 22.30 -24.49
C GLU A 545 -25.90 23.18 -23.23
N ARG A 546 -25.18 22.82 -22.16
CA ARG A 546 -25.00 23.68 -20.98
C ARG A 546 -23.85 24.65 -21.22
N PRO A 547 -24.08 25.97 -21.27
CA PRO A 547 -23.06 26.97 -21.61
C PRO A 547 -21.83 26.96 -20.69
N ASP A 548 -22.03 26.61 -19.41
CA ASP A 548 -21.02 26.63 -18.37
C ASP A 548 -20.32 25.28 -18.13
N ALA A 549 -20.68 24.23 -18.89
CA ALA A 549 -20.08 22.92 -18.74
C ALA A 549 -18.64 22.89 -19.22
N LYS A 550 -17.74 22.32 -18.41
CA LYS A 550 -16.36 22.00 -18.74
C LYS A 550 -16.11 20.52 -18.57
N VAL A 551 -15.28 19.95 -19.42
CA VAL A 551 -15.04 18.50 -19.49
C VAL A 551 -13.55 18.20 -19.37
N VAL A 552 -13.20 17.14 -18.64
CA VAL A 552 -11.86 16.57 -18.61
C VAL A 552 -11.87 15.23 -19.31
N VAL A 553 -11.01 15.05 -20.30
CA VAL A 553 -10.87 13.82 -21.08
C VAL A 553 -9.55 13.17 -20.74
N PHE A 554 -9.59 11.93 -20.27
CA PHE A 554 -8.41 11.15 -19.95
C PHE A 554 -8.14 10.05 -20.97
N SER A 555 -6.88 9.92 -21.37
CA SER A 555 -6.35 8.74 -22.06
C SER A 555 -4.94 8.42 -21.60
N GLN A 556 -4.60 7.15 -21.57
CA GLN A 556 -3.23 6.71 -21.27
C GLN A 556 -2.24 7.15 -22.35
N TRP A 557 -2.71 7.25 -23.61
CA TRP A 557 -1.88 7.48 -24.78
C TRP A 557 -2.02 8.91 -25.33
N LEU A 558 -0.88 9.55 -25.57
CA LEU A 558 -0.84 10.87 -26.19
C LEU A 558 -1.41 10.84 -27.63
N GLY A 559 -1.18 9.75 -28.38
CA GLY A 559 -1.75 9.58 -29.72
C GLY A 559 -3.28 9.61 -29.76
N THR A 560 -3.99 9.19 -28.70
CA THR A 560 -5.46 9.38 -28.61
C THR A 560 -5.82 10.86 -28.59
N HIS A 561 -5.06 11.66 -27.85
CA HIS A 561 -5.29 13.11 -27.82
C HIS A 561 -4.98 13.76 -29.16
N GLU A 562 -3.94 13.31 -29.88
CA GLU A 562 -3.64 13.79 -31.26
C GLU A 562 -4.83 13.55 -32.20
N ILE A 563 -5.45 12.36 -32.13
CA ILE A 563 -6.64 12.03 -32.91
C ILE A 563 -7.82 12.95 -32.55
N ILE A 564 -8.07 13.17 -31.26
CA ILE A 564 -9.11 14.07 -30.79
C ILE A 564 -8.87 15.51 -31.29
N LEU A 565 -7.63 15.98 -31.23
CA LEU A 565 -7.26 17.32 -31.70
C LEU A 565 -7.47 17.50 -33.22
N ASN A 566 -7.23 16.45 -34.00
CA ASN A 566 -7.54 16.46 -35.42
C ASN A 566 -9.04 16.70 -35.68
N ARG A 567 -9.92 16.09 -34.86
CA ARG A 567 -11.38 16.32 -34.91
C ARG A 567 -11.74 17.75 -34.46
N PHE A 568 -11.04 18.29 -33.45
CA PHE A 568 -11.28 19.67 -32.98
C PHE A 568 -10.86 20.74 -33.99
N SER A 569 -9.90 20.46 -34.87
CA SER A 569 -9.44 21.39 -35.89
C SER A 569 -10.57 21.86 -36.81
N SER A 570 -11.56 21.02 -37.07
CA SER A 570 -12.75 21.37 -37.85
C SER A 570 -13.77 22.22 -37.07
N SER A 571 -13.78 22.13 -35.72
CA SER A 571 -14.81 22.78 -34.86
C SER A 571 -14.31 24.04 -34.14
N LYS A 572 -13.08 24.49 -34.34
CA LYS A 572 -12.43 25.65 -33.67
C LYS A 572 -12.62 25.69 -32.13
N ARG A 573 -12.60 24.55 -31.48
CA ARG A 573 -12.81 24.45 -30.02
C ARG A 573 -11.53 24.78 -29.26
N ASN A 574 -11.63 25.62 -28.22
CA ASN A 574 -10.51 25.91 -27.33
C ASN A 574 -10.32 24.78 -26.34
N TYR A 575 -9.11 24.32 -26.19
CA TYR A 575 -8.73 23.22 -25.33
C TYR A 575 -7.40 23.46 -24.64
N VAL A 576 -7.15 22.68 -23.58
CA VAL A 576 -5.83 22.53 -22.95
C VAL A 576 -5.40 21.08 -23.12
N LEU A 577 -4.17 20.87 -23.64
CA LEU A 577 -3.53 19.56 -23.66
C LEU A 577 -2.49 19.49 -22.54
N PHE A 578 -2.60 18.47 -21.67
CA PHE A 578 -1.79 18.32 -20.48
C PHE A 578 -1.16 16.92 -20.38
N HIS A 579 0.15 16.83 -20.48
CA HIS A 579 0.88 15.55 -20.45
C HIS A 579 2.21 15.64 -19.68
N GLY A 580 2.83 14.49 -19.42
CA GLY A 580 4.01 14.36 -18.57
C GLY A 580 5.24 15.15 -19.03
N SER A 581 5.41 15.38 -20.33
CA SER A 581 6.57 16.10 -20.91
C SER A 581 6.49 17.63 -20.78
N ILE A 582 5.34 18.20 -20.36
CA ILE A 582 5.18 19.64 -20.19
C ILE A 582 5.99 20.12 -18.98
N PRO A 583 6.85 21.16 -19.14
CA PRO A 583 7.58 21.73 -18.02
C PRO A 583 6.68 22.25 -16.91
N SER A 584 7.12 22.11 -15.65
CA SER A 584 6.33 22.47 -14.46
C SER A 584 5.79 23.90 -14.47
N ILE A 585 6.56 24.86 -14.99
CA ILE A 585 6.17 26.27 -15.09
C ILE A 585 4.94 26.43 -15.99
N LYS A 586 4.99 25.87 -17.21
CA LYS A 586 3.90 25.96 -18.20
C LYS A 586 2.62 25.23 -17.72
N ARG A 587 2.74 24.25 -16.85
CA ARG A 587 1.59 23.53 -16.28
C ARG A 587 0.65 24.44 -15.49
N LYS A 588 1.21 25.40 -14.76
CA LYS A 588 0.44 26.38 -14.01
C LYS A 588 -0.44 27.23 -14.94
N ASP A 589 0.14 27.70 -16.03
CA ASP A 589 -0.55 28.59 -16.99
C ASP A 589 -1.69 27.84 -17.69
N LEU A 590 -1.46 26.59 -18.12
CA LEU A 590 -2.49 25.75 -18.72
C LEU A 590 -3.66 25.47 -17.77
N ILE A 591 -3.38 25.20 -16.50
CA ILE A 591 -4.44 25.02 -15.49
C ILE A 591 -5.18 26.32 -15.27
N GLY A 592 -4.46 27.46 -15.23
CA GLY A 592 -5.04 28.79 -15.14
C GLY A 592 -5.95 29.10 -16.31
N GLN A 593 -5.52 28.81 -17.53
CA GLN A 593 -6.30 28.95 -18.75
C GLN A 593 -7.60 28.16 -18.66
N PHE A 594 -7.55 26.87 -18.36
CA PHE A 594 -8.75 26.04 -18.22
C PHE A 594 -9.71 26.54 -17.14
N LYS A 595 -9.19 27.07 -16.02
CA LYS A 595 -10.03 27.57 -14.94
C LYS A 595 -10.73 28.88 -15.29
N ASN A 596 -9.97 29.83 -15.84
CA ASN A 596 -10.40 31.22 -15.92
C ASN A 596 -10.99 31.60 -17.28
N ASP A 597 -10.61 30.91 -18.36
CA ASP A 597 -11.16 31.16 -19.69
C ASP A 597 -12.49 30.42 -19.89
N PRO A 598 -13.64 31.11 -20.01
CA PRO A 598 -14.94 30.49 -20.27
C PRO A 598 -14.98 29.69 -21.59
N ASN A 599 -14.21 30.12 -22.59
CA ASN A 599 -14.19 29.48 -23.89
C ASN A 599 -13.35 28.21 -23.91
N CYS A 600 -12.42 28.05 -22.95
CA CYS A 600 -11.63 26.85 -22.81
C CYS A 600 -12.41 25.80 -21.99
N ARG A 601 -13.19 24.96 -22.73
CA ARG A 601 -14.15 24.03 -22.13
C ARG A 601 -13.65 22.59 -22.06
N VAL A 602 -12.55 22.25 -22.74
CA VAL A 602 -11.99 20.90 -22.79
C VAL A 602 -10.58 20.88 -22.20
N PHE A 603 -10.34 19.93 -21.29
CA PHE A 603 -9.02 19.62 -20.73
C PHE A 603 -8.65 18.18 -21.08
N LEU A 604 -7.70 18.00 -21.99
CA LEU A 604 -7.19 16.70 -22.41
C LEU A 604 -5.99 16.35 -21.51
N SER A 605 -5.99 15.18 -20.88
CA SER A 605 -4.90 14.80 -19.97
C SER A 605 -4.50 13.35 -20.10
N THR A 606 -3.18 13.09 -20.04
CA THR A 606 -2.66 11.74 -19.78
C THR A 606 -2.60 11.45 -18.28
N ASP A 607 -2.56 10.16 -17.89
CA ASP A 607 -2.45 9.75 -16.47
C ASP A 607 -1.23 10.39 -15.78
N ALA A 608 -0.08 10.44 -16.47
CA ALA A 608 1.14 11.03 -15.95
C ALA A 608 1.02 12.55 -15.73
N GLY A 609 0.21 13.23 -16.55
CA GLY A 609 -0.07 14.65 -16.42
C GLY A 609 -1.12 14.96 -15.36
N GLY A 610 -2.09 14.07 -15.18
CA GLY A 610 -3.27 14.28 -14.35
C GLY A 610 -3.07 14.12 -12.84
N LEU A 611 -1.88 13.73 -12.37
CA LEU A 611 -1.64 13.48 -10.94
C LEU A 611 -1.82 14.77 -10.11
N GLY A 612 -2.75 14.71 -9.13
CA GLY A 612 -2.95 15.73 -8.11
C GLY A 612 -3.63 17.03 -8.53
N LEU A 613 -3.95 17.23 -9.80
CA LEU A 613 -4.57 18.45 -10.30
C LEU A 613 -5.95 18.71 -9.64
N ASN A 614 -6.26 19.98 -9.42
CA ASN A 614 -7.58 20.44 -9.00
C ASN A 614 -8.35 21.01 -10.20
N LEU A 615 -9.33 20.25 -10.70
CA LEU A 615 -10.13 20.57 -11.86
C LEU A 615 -11.64 20.61 -11.53
N GLN A 616 -12.00 21.09 -10.33
CA GLN A 616 -13.37 21.15 -9.81
C GLN A 616 -14.32 22.03 -10.63
N ASN A 617 -13.79 22.93 -11.45
CA ASN A 617 -14.58 23.75 -12.38
C ASN A 617 -15.20 22.93 -13.54
N ALA A 618 -14.76 21.69 -13.75
CA ALA A 618 -15.39 20.77 -14.68
C ALA A 618 -16.54 20.00 -14.02
N SER A 619 -17.55 19.63 -14.81
CA SER A 619 -18.70 18.84 -14.38
C SER A 619 -18.74 17.43 -14.99
N ALA A 620 -17.85 17.14 -15.94
CA ALA A 620 -17.77 15.83 -16.56
C ALA A 620 -16.34 15.31 -16.69
N VAL A 621 -16.19 14.00 -16.47
CA VAL A 621 -14.96 13.23 -16.75
C VAL A 621 -15.28 12.21 -17.82
N ILE A 622 -14.45 12.16 -18.83
CA ILE A 622 -14.52 11.16 -19.90
C ILE A 622 -13.23 10.35 -19.91
N ASN A 623 -13.36 9.04 -19.81
CA ASN A 623 -12.25 8.10 -19.91
C ASN A 623 -12.30 7.43 -21.29
N MET A 624 -11.33 7.75 -22.16
CA MET A 624 -11.24 7.14 -23.50
C MET A 624 -10.76 5.69 -23.44
N ASP A 625 -10.09 5.32 -22.35
CA ASP A 625 -9.59 3.97 -22.10
C ASP A 625 -9.69 3.61 -20.61
N LEU A 626 -9.86 2.34 -20.33
CA LEU A 626 -9.94 1.81 -18.96
C LEU A 626 -8.55 1.41 -18.47
N PRO A 627 -8.13 1.84 -17.27
CA PRO A 627 -6.87 1.38 -16.67
C PRO A 627 -7.03 -0.02 -16.06
N TRP A 628 -5.96 -0.83 -16.03
CA TRP A 628 -5.92 -2.12 -15.31
C TRP A 628 -6.11 -2.00 -13.79
N ASN A 629 -5.83 -0.83 -13.24
CA ASN A 629 -5.91 -0.55 -11.81
C ASN A 629 -7.10 0.37 -11.52
N PRO A 630 -8.11 -0.08 -10.75
CA PRO A 630 -9.27 0.74 -10.40
C PRO A 630 -8.88 2.01 -9.65
N ALA A 631 -7.76 1.99 -8.89
CA ALA A 631 -7.27 3.18 -8.22
C ALA A 631 -6.93 4.33 -9.19
N VAL A 632 -6.44 4.02 -10.39
CA VAL A 632 -6.15 5.04 -11.41
C VAL A 632 -7.46 5.66 -11.94
N LEU A 633 -8.50 4.86 -12.14
CA LEU A 633 -9.82 5.35 -12.54
C LEU A 633 -10.40 6.29 -11.47
N GLU A 634 -10.36 5.88 -10.20
CA GLU A 634 -10.78 6.72 -9.08
C GLU A 634 -9.90 7.98 -8.95
N GLN A 635 -8.61 7.90 -9.26
CA GLN A 635 -7.73 9.07 -9.32
C GLN A 635 -8.17 10.06 -10.39
N ARG A 636 -8.50 9.61 -11.60
CA ARG A 636 -9.01 10.46 -12.68
C ARG A 636 -10.30 11.16 -12.24
N ILE A 637 -11.28 10.42 -11.72
CA ILE A 637 -12.56 10.95 -11.24
C ILE A 637 -12.37 11.92 -10.08
N GLY A 638 -11.47 11.60 -9.14
CA GLY A 638 -11.13 12.43 -7.99
C GLY A 638 -10.49 13.79 -8.32
N ARG A 639 -10.18 14.07 -9.58
CA ARG A 639 -9.77 15.43 -10.03
C ARG A 639 -10.92 16.42 -10.07
N ILE A 640 -12.13 15.93 -10.27
CA ILE A 640 -13.34 16.72 -10.38
C ILE A 640 -14.27 16.47 -9.20
N HIS A 641 -14.54 15.19 -8.88
CA HIS A 641 -15.43 14.79 -7.78
C HIS A 641 -14.70 14.85 -6.44
N ARG A 642 -14.64 16.05 -5.88
CA ARG A 642 -13.96 16.36 -4.62
C ARG A 642 -14.62 17.54 -3.90
N LEU A 643 -14.21 17.79 -2.66
CA LEU A 643 -14.70 18.92 -1.87
C LEU A 643 -14.67 20.25 -2.63
N GLY A 644 -15.76 20.99 -2.55
CA GLY A 644 -15.96 22.24 -3.29
C GLY A 644 -16.52 22.04 -4.70
N GLN A 645 -16.89 20.81 -5.06
CA GLN A 645 -17.74 20.54 -6.22
C GLN A 645 -19.20 20.76 -5.82
N HIS A 646 -19.88 21.66 -6.53
CA HIS A 646 -21.27 21.98 -6.26
C HIS A 646 -22.24 21.43 -7.32
N ARG A 647 -21.70 20.76 -8.37
CA ARG A 647 -22.48 20.25 -9.49
C ARG A 647 -22.41 18.71 -9.51
N PRO A 648 -23.48 18.02 -9.93
CA PRO A 648 -23.39 16.59 -10.23
C PRO A 648 -22.25 16.32 -11.21
N VAL A 649 -21.46 15.27 -10.92
CA VAL A 649 -20.33 14.89 -11.76
C VAL A 649 -20.72 13.72 -12.64
N ARG A 650 -20.73 13.96 -13.96
CA ARG A 650 -20.96 12.92 -14.97
C ARG A 650 -19.62 12.24 -15.27
N VAL A 651 -19.56 10.92 -15.10
CA VAL A 651 -18.41 10.09 -15.47
C VAL A 651 -18.81 9.22 -16.65
N VAL A 652 -18.12 9.35 -17.77
CA VAL A 652 -18.35 8.55 -18.96
C VAL A 652 -17.10 7.71 -19.23
N ASN A 653 -17.27 6.38 -19.24
CA ASN A 653 -16.21 5.46 -19.60
C ASN A 653 -16.48 4.91 -21.00
N PHE A 654 -15.66 5.24 -21.98
CA PHE A 654 -15.74 4.65 -23.31
C PHE A 654 -15.17 3.24 -23.29
N VAL A 655 -15.94 2.29 -23.77
CA VAL A 655 -15.61 0.87 -23.78
C VAL A 655 -15.82 0.32 -25.17
N ALA A 656 -14.78 -0.18 -25.79
CA ALA A 656 -14.92 -0.85 -27.09
C ALA A 656 -15.64 -2.19 -26.90
N GLN A 657 -16.79 -2.35 -27.60
CA GLN A 657 -17.65 -3.52 -27.47
C GLN A 657 -16.98 -4.76 -28.04
N GLY A 658 -17.13 -5.92 -27.38
CA GLY A 658 -16.53 -7.18 -27.84
C GLY A 658 -15.01 -7.24 -27.75
N THR A 659 -14.37 -6.42 -26.91
CA THR A 659 -12.92 -6.32 -26.79
C THR A 659 -12.42 -6.60 -25.37
N ILE A 660 -11.09 -6.55 -25.21
CA ILE A 660 -10.44 -6.64 -23.90
C ILE A 660 -10.95 -5.60 -22.89
N GLU A 661 -11.35 -4.41 -23.34
CA GLU A 661 -11.89 -3.38 -22.44
C GLU A 661 -13.25 -3.81 -21.84
N HIS A 662 -14.06 -4.52 -22.59
CA HIS A 662 -15.30 -5.10 -22.07
C HIS A 662 -15.00 -6.12 -20.95
N GLY A 663 -14.02 -7.00 -21.16
CA GLY A 663 -13.56 -7.94 -20.13
C GLY A 663 -12.93 -7.26 -18.91
N MET A 664 -12.27 -6.12 -19.10
CA MET A 664 -11.66 -5.34 -18.01
C MET A 664 -12.70 -4.74 -17.06
N LEU A 665 -13.93 -4.43 -17.49
CA LEU A 665 -14.97 -3.92 -16.59
C LEU A 665 -15.27 -4.90 -15.46
N SER A 666 -15.42 -6.19 -15.76
CA SER A 666 -15.65 -7.24 -14.77
C SER A 666 -14.49 -7.36 -13.78
N LEU A 667 -13.27 -7.23 -14.30
CA LEU A 667 -12.05 -7.28 -13.47
C LEU A 667 -11.92 -6.05 -12.54
N LEU A 668 -12.26 -4.85 -13.02
CA LEU A 668 -12.24 -3.64 -12.23
C LEU A 668 -13.22 -3.70 -11.06
N SER A 669 -14.45 -4.16 -11.30
CA SER A 669 -15.47 -4.36 -10.27
C SER A 669 -15.01 -5.37 -9.21
N PHE A 670 -14.39 -6.48 -9.61
CA PHE A 670 -13.85 -7.47 -8.70
C PHE A 670 -12.70 -6.90 -7.84
N LYS A 671 -11.75 -6.20 -8.46
CA LYS A 671 -10.62 -5.58 -7.71
C LYS A 671 -11.09 -4.52 -6.72
N GLN A 672 -12.11 -3.76 -7.06
CA GLN A 672 -12.69 -2.75 -6.18
C GLN A 672 -13.32 -3.39 -4.94
N SER A 673 -14.01 -4.53 -5.09
CA SER A 673 -14.60 -5.27 -3.96
C SER A 673 -13.54 -5.86 -3.02
N VAL A 674 -12.40 -6.34 -3.54
CA VAL A 674 -11.29 -6.85 -2.73
C VAL A 674 -10.60 -5.72 -1.96
N PHE A 675 -10.39 -4.57 -2.58
CA PHE A 675 -9.77 -3.41 -1.96
C PHE A 675 -10.59 -2.88 -0.77
N SER A 676 -11.90 -2.72 -0.94
CA SER A 676 -12.80 -2.30 0.13
C SER A 676 -12.87 -3.33 1.27
N GLY A 677 -12.75 -4.63 0.96
CA GLY A 677 -12.72 -5.69 1.95
C GLY A 677 -11.51 -5.65 2.89
N VAL A 678 -10.36 -5.21 2.41
CA VAL A 678 -9.09 -5.21 3.19
C VAL A 678 -8.94 -3.96 4.07
N LEU A 679 -9.36 -2.79 3.60
CA LEU A 679 -9.10 -1.51 4.27
C LEU A 679 -10.31 -0.96 5.05
N ASP A 680 -11.53 -1.35 4.68
CA ASP A 680 -12.76 -0.78 5.21
C ASP A 680 -13.52 -1.76 6.13
N LYS A 681 -12.83 -2.40 7.09
CA LYS A 681 -13.36 -3.42 8.03
C LYS A 681 -13.80 -4.73 7.36
N GLY A 682 -13.10 -5.14 6.33
CA GLY A 682 -13.36 -6.38 5.60
C GLY A 682 -12.88 -7.65 6.31
N LYS A 683 -12.92 -8.75 5.59
CA LYS A 683 -12.54 -10.09 6.09
C LYS A 683 -11.09 -10.10 6.57
N ASP A 684 -10.84 -10.79 7.69
CA ASP A 684 -9.50 -10.96 8.30
C ASP A 684 -8.55 -11.79 7.43
N GLU A 685 -9.10 -12.48 6.45
CA GLU A 685 -8.37 -13.36 5.56
C GLU A 685 -8.75 -13.12 4.09
N VAL A 686 -7.74 -12.99 3.24
CA VAL A 686 -7.90 -12.78 1.80
C VAL A 686 -7.05 -13.79 1.04
N PHE A 687 -7.68 -14.72 0.35
CA PHE A 687 -7.02 -15.63 -0.59
C PHE A 687 -6.79 -14.93 -1.94
N LEU A 688 -5.53 -14.86 -2.36
CA LEU A 688 -5.12 -14.16 -3.58
C LEU A 688 -4.94 -15.09 -4.80
N GLY A 689 -5.21 -16.38 -4.67
CA GLY A 689 -5.19 -17.33 -5.79
C GLY A 689 -3.86 -17.40 -6.57
N GLY A 690 -2.71 -17.50 -5.89
CA GLY A 690 -1.42 -17.78 -6.54
C GLY A 690 -0.44 -16.60 -6.72
N THR A 691 0.65 -16.81 -7.49
CA THR A 691 1.74 -15.84 -7.69
C THR A 691 1.27 -14.55 -8.38
N ARG A 692 2.12 -13.49 -8.34
CA ARG A 692 1.85 -12.24 -9.10
C ARG A 692 1.64 -12.54 -10.58
N LEU A 693 2.46 -13.41 -11.15
CA LEU A 693 2.32 -13.84 -12.53
C LEU A 693 1.03 -14.64 -12.71
N LYS A 694 0.72 -15.59 -11.82
CA LYS A 694 -0.53 -16.35 -11.85
C LYS A 694 -1.73 -15.41 -11.76
N ARG A 695 -1.77 -14.48 -10.80
CA ARG A 695 -2.86 -13.49 -10.65
C ARG A 695 -2.99 -12.57 -11.86
N PHE A 696 -1.86 -12.16 -12.42
CA PHE A 696 -1.86 -11.39 -13.66
C PHE A 696 -2.42 -12.22 -14.80
N MET A 697 -1.97 -13.47 -14.96
CA MET A 697 -2.46 -14.40 -15.97
C MET A 697 -3.94 -14.75 -15.77
N ASP A 698 -4.37 -15.00 -14.53
CA ASP A 698 -5.78 -15.21 -14.20
C ASP A 698 -6.62 -13.96 -14.49
N SER A 699 -6.07 -12.77 -14.31
CA SER A 699 -6.71 -11.51 -14.65
C SER A 699 -6.80 -11.31 -16.16
N VAL A 700 -5.75 -11.67 -16.89
CA VAL A 700 -5.74 -11.67 -18.37
C VAL A 700 -6.73 -12.68 -18.90
N ASP A 701 -6.71 -13.89 -18.35
CA ASP A 701 -7.60 -14.98 -18.73
C ASP A 701 -9.08 -14.62 -18.50
N LYS A 702 -9.40 -14.04 -17.34
CA LYS A 702 -10.74 -13.52 -17.05
C LYS A 702 -11.15 -12.38 -17.98
N ALA A 703 -10.25 -11.44 -18.24
CA ALA A 703 -10.52 -10.32 -19.13
C ALA A 703 -10.71 -10.77 -20.59
N THR A 704 -9.90 -11.73 -21.05
CA THR A 704 -10.02 -12.27 -22.41
C THR A 704 -11.18 -13.25 -22.54
N GLY A 705 -11.47 -14.04 -21.52
CA GLY A 705 -12.62 -14.97 -21.48
C GLY A 705 -13.97 -14.29 -21.30
N ALA A 706 -14.00 -13.06 -20.77
CA ALA A 706 -15.21 -12.25 -20.64
C ALA A 706 -15.48 -11.36 -21.87
N ILE A 707 -14.70 -11.51 -22.93
CA ILE A 707 -14.98 -10.86 -24.22
C ILE A 707 -16.21 -11.56 -24.82
N PRO A 708 -17.34 -10.86 -25.06
CA PRO A 708 -18.52 -11.45 -25.67
C PRO A 708 -18.20 -11.98 -27.09
N GLU A 709 -18.78 -13.09 -27.47
CA GLU A 709 -18.70 -13.55 -28.84
C GLU A 709 -19.38 -12.53 -29.77
N PRO A 710 -18.84 -12.26 -30.96
CA PRO A 710 -19.46 -11.33 -31.90
C PRO A 710 -20.84 -11.90 -32.32
N MET A 711 -21.88 -11.09 -32.15
CA MET A 711 -23.18 -11.44 -32.69
C MET A 711 -23.07 -11.55 -34.23
N PRO A 712 -23.63 -12.59 -34.87
CA PRO A 712 -23.62 -12.70 -36.32
C PRO A 712 -24.31 -11.47 -36.89
N GLN A 713 -23.63 -10.72 -37.78
CA GLN A 713 -24.23 -9.65 -38.55
C GLN A 713 -25.41 -10.23 -39.35
N GLN A 714 -26.60 -9.76 -39.06
CA GLN A 714 -27.74 -10.03 -39.93
C GLN A 714 -27.43 -9.38 -41.27
N ALA A 715 -27.29 -10.20 -42.31
CA ALA A 715 -27.12 -9.75 -43.67
C ALA A 715 -28.29 -8.84 -44.05
N GLY A 716 -28.00 -7.70 -44.67
CA GLY A 716 -28.94 -6.70 -45.04
C GLY A 716 -30.12 -7.24 -45.86
N ILE A 717 -31.32 -6.90 -45.44
CA ILE A 717 -32.51 -7.01 -46.25
C ILE A 717 -32.59 -5.77 -47.12
N ALA A 718 -32.60 -5.99 -48.42
CA ALA A 718 -32.72 -4.96 -49.45
C ALA A 718 -33.98 -4.12 -49.27
N GLU A 719 -33.89 -2.84 -49.52
CA GLU A 719 -34.99 -1.92 -49.61
C GLU A 719 -35.94 -2.33 -50.76
N SER A 720 -37.20 -2.47 -50.42
CA SER A 720 -38.29 -2.25 -51.40
C SER A 720 -39.29 -1.30 -50.75
N GLY A 721 -39.42 -0.12 -51.34
CA GLY A 721 -40.31 0.92 -50.88
C GLY A 721 -41.76 0.57 -51.05
N ASP A 722 -42.60 0.95 -50.12
CA ASP A 722 -43.88 1.64 -50.42
C ASP A 722 -44.33 2.36 -49.12
N GLY A 723 -44.83 3.60 -49.36
CA GLY A 723 -45.19 4.46 -48.26
C GLY A 723 -46.53 4.13 -47.65
N THR A 724 -46.60 4.16 -46.37
CA THR A 724 -47.80 4.58 -45.60
C THR A 724 -47.41 4.81 -44.14
N GLU A 725 -47.65 6.02 -43.63
CA GLU A 725 -47.55 6.39 -42.22
C GLU A 725 -48.46 5.56 -41.34
N PRO A 726 -48.02 5.13 -40.18
CA PRO A 726 -48.95 4.79 -39.10
C PRO A 726 -48.74 5.68 -37.87
N LYS A 727 -49.89 6.05 -37.37
CA LYS A 727 -50.17 6.79 -36.14
C LYS A 727 -49.50 6.24 -34.92
N ILE A 728 -49.00 7.19 -34.10
CA ILE A 728 -48.50 6.95 -32.77
C ILE A 728 -49.61 6.36 -31.88
N SER A 729 -49.40 5.16 -31.39
CA SER A 729 -50.11 4.59 -30.24
C SER A 729 -49.09 4.18 -29.18
N ALA A 730 -49.34 4.59 -27.96
CA ALA A 730 -48.50 4.37 -26.79
C ALA A 730 -48.26 2.86 -26.54
N GLU A 731 -47.01 2.47 -26.40
CA GLU A 731 -46.63 1.13 -25.94
C GLU A 731 -46.73 1.01 -24.40
N PRO A 732 -47.25 -0.13 -23.93
CA PRO A 732 -47.22 -0.44 -22.50
C PRO A 732 -45.87 -1.05 -22.10
N GLU A 733 -45.41 -0.65 -20.92
CA GLU A 733 -44.23 -1.21 -20.23
C GLU A 733 -44.27 -2.75 -20.24
N LYS A 734 -43.24 -3.38 -20.83
CA LYS A 734 -43.01 -4.82 -20.69
C LYS A 734 -42.60 -5.14 -19.27
N LYS A 735 -43.53 -5.66 -18.51
CA LYS A 735 -43.24 -6.47 -17.30
C LYS A 735 -42.49 -7.72 -17.78
N GLU A 736 -41.20 -7.85 -17.47
CA GLU A 736 -40.50 -9.12 -17.53
C GLU A 736 -41.26 -10.14 -16.67
N SER A 737 -41.78 -11.19 -17.29
CA SER A 737 -42.57 -12.17 -16.60
C SER A 737 -41.73 -12.98 -15.62
N ALA A 738 -42.23 -13.18 -14.40
CA ALA A 738 -41.62 -14.00 -13.36
C ALA A 738 -41.23 -15.42 -13.83
N GLU A 739 -41.85 -15.90 -14.90
CA GLU A 739 -41.56 -17.19 -15.54
C GLU A 739 -40.19 -17.27 -16.23
N SER A 740 -39.69 -16.16 -16.82
CA SER A 740 -38.38 -16.14 -17.48
C SER A 740 -37.23 -16.22 -16.48
N LEU A 741 -37.35 -15.55 -15.34
CA LEU A 741 -36.35 -15.61 -14.23
C LEU A 741 -36.36 -16.99 -13.57
N GLN A 742 -37.53 -17.61 -13.43
CA GLN A 742 -37.68 -18.94 -12.84
C GLN A 742 -37.09 -20.03 -13.75
N GLN A 743 -37.26 -19.91 -15.07
CA GLN A 743 -36.63 -20.80 -16.05
C GLN A 743 -35.10 -20.66 -16.06
N THR A 744 -34.59 -19.43 -15.99
CA THR A 744 -33.13 -19.17 -15.95
C THR A 744 -32.52 -19.73 -14.68
N PHE A 745 -33.18 -19.58 -13.53
CA PHE A 745 -32.71 -20.11 -12.26
C PHE A 745 -32.74 -21.65 -12.21
N ASN A 746 -33.83 -22.28 -12.73
CA ASN A 746 -33.94 -23.73 -12.84
C ASN A 746 -32.85 -24.33 -13.74
N ASN A 747 -32.50 -23.65 -14.83
CA ASN A 747 -31.40 -24.05 -15.71
C ASN A 747 -30.04 -23.96 -14.99
N LEU A 748 -29.83 -22.94 -14.18
CA LEU A 748 -28.57 -22.74 -13.42
C LEU A 748 -28.40 -23.82 -12.33
N VAL A 749 -29.48 -24.18 -11.64
CA VAL A 749 -29.49 -25.25 -10.62
C VAL A 749 -29.30 -26.63 -11.27
N SER A 750 -29.95 -26.90 -12.41
CA SER A 750 -29.79 -28.18 -13.14
C SER A 750 -28.36 -28.35 -13.68
N THR A 751 -27.74 -27.25 -14.15
CA THR A 751 -26.33 -27.23 -14.59
C THR A 751 -25.38 -27.48 -13.43
N GLY A 752 -25.62 -26.88 -12.26
CA GLY A 752 -24.84 -27.12 -11.04
C GLY A 752 -24.92 -28.56 -10.55
N LEU A 753 -26.09 -29.16 -10.60
CA LEU A 753 -26.30 -30.56 -10.20
C LEU A 753 -25.65 -31.54 -11.17
N SER A 754 -25.73 -31.29 -12.49
CA SER A 754 -25.07 -32.11 -13.50
C SER A 754 -23.54 -32.00 -13.44
N PHE A 755 -23.01 -30.86 -12.99
CA PHE A 755 -21.58 -30.71 -12.70
C PHE A 755 -21.15 -31.54 -11.49
N LEU A 756 -21.95 -31.59 -10.42
CA LEU A 756 -21.68 -32.42 -9.25
C LEU A 756 -21.76 -33.92 -9.58
N ASP A 757 -22.71 -34.34 -10.42
CA ASP A 757 -22.79 -35.72 -10.92
C ASP A 757 -21.52 -36.10 -11.74
N LYS A 758 -21.09 -35.25 -12.65
CA LYS A 758 -19.84 -35.44 -13.42
C LYS A 758 -18.61 -35.46 -12.55
N LEU A 759 -18.54 -34.59 -11.56
CA LEU A 759 -17.43 -34.55 -10.61
C LEU A 759 -17.36 -35.83 -9.76
N GLY A 760 -18.52 -36.34 -9.32
CA GLY A 760 -18.68 -37.63 -8.64
C GLY A 760 -18.21 -38.80 -9.48
N GLN A 761 -18.57 -38.86 -10.77
CA GLN A 761 -18.12 -39.91 -11.69
C GLN A 761 -16.63 -39.85 -11.97
N THR A 762 -16.04 -38.65 -12.07
CA THR A 762 -14.62 -38.47 -12.35
C THR A 762 -13.72 -38.81 -11.16
N LEU A 763 -14.21 -38.58 -9.94
CA LEU A 763 -13.40 -38.77 -8.71
C LEU A 763 -13.54 -40.17 -8.10
N LEU A 764 -14.65 -40.89 -8.34
CA LEU A 764 -14.94 -42.20 -7.69
C LEU A 764 -14.63 -43.41 -8.56
N GLY A 765 -14.32 -43.21 -9.86
CA GLY A 765 -14.04 -44.31 -10.79
C GLY A 765 -15.30 -45.14 -11.16
N GLU A 766 -15.26 -45.86 -12.27
CA GLU A 766 -16.44 -46.57 -12.88
C GLU A 766 -17.00 -47.77 -12.09
N GLU A 767 -16.52 -48.09 -10.91
CA GLU A 767 -16.87 -49.35 -10.21
C GLU A 767 -18.08 -49.27 -9.24
N ASN A 768 -18.71 -48.12 -9.05
CA ASN A 768 -19.88 -48.02 -8.14
C ASN A 768 -21.15 -47.61 -8.85
N LYS A 769 -21.83 -48.58 -9.43
CA LYS A 769 -23.12 -48.44 -10.18
C LYS A 769 -24.37 -48.31 -9.29
N SER A 770 -24.29 -48.01 -7.99
CA SER A 770 -25.44 -48.02 -7.08
C SER A 770 -25.88 -46.69 -6.51
N ILE A 771 -25.41 -45.55 -7.03
CA ILE A 771 -25.85 -44.24 -6.57
C ILE A 771 -26.80 -43.66 -7.64
N ALA A 772 -28.05 -43.45 -7.27
CA ALA A 772 -29.03 -42.79 -8.11
C ALA A 772 -28.62 -41.34 -8.43
N PRO A 773 -28.74 -40.87 -9.68
CA PRO A 773 -28.29 -39.55 -10.07
C PRO A 773 -29.03 -38.45 -9.29
N VAL A 774 -28.29 -37.56 -8.70
CA VAL A 774 -28.77 -36.45 -7.84
C VAL A 774 -29.64 -35.48 -8.63
N SER A 775 -29.50 -35.44 -9.96
CA SER A 775 -30.21 -34.52 -10.87
C SER A 775 -31.72 -34.76 -10.98
N LYS A 776 -32.24 -35.94 -10.61
CA LYS A 776 -33.66 -36.26 -10.73
C LYS A 776 -34.57 -35.89 -9.54
N GLY A 777 -34.04 -35.26 -8.48
CA GLY A 777 -34.76 -35.08 -7.22
C GLY A 777 -35.22 -33.67 -6.87
N PHE A 778 -34.90 -32.68 -7.67
CA PHE A 778 -35.25 -31.27 -7.39
C PHE A 778 -36.17 -30.67 -8.46
N SER A 779 -37.40 -31.17 -8.54
CA SER A 779 -38.45 -30.49 -9.27
C SER A 779 -39.39 -29.80 -8.28
N GLY A 780 -39.51 -28.46 -8.35
CA GLY A 780 -40.49 -27.72 -7.53
C GLY A 780 -39.97 -26.56 -6.69
N LEU A 781 -38.90 -25.90 -7.12
CA LEU A 781 -38.46 -24.62 -6.51
C LEU A 781 -39.49 -23.53 -6.82
N THR A 782 -40.07 -22.90 -5.82
CA THR A 782 -41.00 -21.77 -5.97
C THR A 782 -40.52 -20.55 -5.19
N ILE A 783 -40.70 -19.38 -5.80
CA ILE A 783 -40.47 -18.08 -5.16
C ILE A 783 -41.84 -17.54 -4.73
N GLU A 784 -42.03 -17.38 -3.42
CA GLU A 784 -43.22 -16.71 -2.87
C GLU A 784 -42.85 -15.35 -2.30
N THR A 785 -43.69 -14.36 -2.61
CA THR A 785 -43.56 -13.03 -2.02
C THR A 785 -44.48 -12.97 -0.80
N ASP A 786 -43.92 -12.69 0.35
CA ASP A 786 -44.68 -12.47 1.59
C ASP A 786 -45.57 -11.24 1.40
N LYS A 787 -46.87 -11.45 1.51
CA LYS A 787 -47.87 -10.40 1.27
C LYS A 787 -47.87 -9.29 2.33
N THR A 788 -47.24 -9.52 3.46
CA THR A 788 -47.18 -8.58 4.60
C THR A 788 -45.91 -7.75 4.61
N THR A 789 -44.77 -8.34 4.20
CA THR A 789 -43.43 -7.69 4.26
C THR A 789 -42.86 -7.31 2.91
N GLY A 790 -43.46 -7.78 1.80
CA GLY A 790 -42.95 -7.55 0.44
C GLY A 790 -41.65 -8.33 0.14
N GLN A 791 -41.11 -9.11 1.06
CA GLN A 791 -39.92 -9.89 0.85
C GLN A 791 -40.14 -11.15 0.02
N ARG A 792 -39.24 -11.44 -0.90
CA ARG A 792 -39.25 -12.65 -1.71
C ARG A 792 -38.53 -13.77 -0.97
N ASN A 793 -39.24 -14.83 -0.66
CA ASN A 793 -38.74 -16.02 0.00
C ASN A 793 -38.64 -17.19 -0.97
N LEU A 794 -37.53 -17.89 -0.99
CA LEU A 794 -37.32 -19.10 -1.78
C LEU A 794 -37.77 -20.32 -0.95
N LYS A 795 -38.81 -21.02 -1.39
CA LYS A 795 -39.20 -22.31 -0.81
C LYS A 795 -38.41 -23.43 -1.48
N LEU A 796 -37.58 -24.09 -0.68
CA LEU A 796 -36.87 -25.30 -1.05
C LEU A 796 -37.73 -26.51 -0.58
N PRO A 797 -38.20 -27.38 -1.46
CA PRO A 797 -38.80 -28.61 -1.04
C PRO A 797 -37.77 -29.48 -0.29
N ILE A 798 -38.13 -30.04 0.84
CA ILE A 798 -37.23 -30.93 1.59
C ILE A 798 -36.90 -32.14 0.72
N PRO A 799 -35.63 -32.40 0.40
CA PRO A 799 -35.26 -33.53 -0.45
C PRO A 799 -35.67 -34.84 0.21
N LYS A 800 -36.04 -35.82 -0.60
CA LYS A 800 -36.34 -37.15 -0.10
C LYS A 800 -35.16 -37.71 0.71
N LYS A 801 -35.44 -38.47 1.77
CA LYS A 801 -34.45 -38.99 2.72
C LYS A 801 -33.30 -39.76 2.06
N GLU A 802 -33.59 -40.42 0.94
CA GLU A 802 -32.60 -41.16 0.12
C GLU A 802 -31.57 -40.24 -0.56
N ILE A 803 -31.99 -39.02 -0.98
CA ILE A 803 -31.12 -38.03 -1.62
C ILE A 803 -30.21 -37.39 -0.57
N LEU A 804 -30.76 -37.08 0.62
CA LEU A 804 -29.94 -36.56 1.75
C LEU A 804 -28.92 -37.60 2.21
N GLN A 805 -29.27 -38.88 2.20
CA GLN A 805 -28.39 -39.97 2.53
C GLN A 805 -27.31 -40.20 1.47
N GLY A 806 -27.62 -40.02 0.21
CA GLY A 806 -26.68 -40.03 -0.90
C GLY A 806 -25.64 -38.90 -0.81
N ILE A 807 -26.07 -37.67 -0.49
CA ILE A 807 -25.18 -36.50 -0.29
C ILE A 807 -24.31 -36.73 0.94
N ALA A 808 -24.85 -37.23 2.05
CA ALA A 808 -24.08 -37.51 3.25
C ALA A 808 -23.01 -38.60 3.04
N ASN A 809 -23.34 -39.63 2.27
CA ASN A 809 -22.38 -40.69 1.93
C ASN A 809 -21.26 -40.16 1.02
N LEU A 810 -21.61 -39.33 0.04
CA LEU A 810 -20.62 -38.67 -0.84
C LEU A 810 -19.67 -37.74 -0.07
N LEU A 811 -20.19 -36.99 0.90
CA LEU A 811 -19.38 -36.14 1.78
C LEU A 811 -18.49 -36.96 2.72
N ASN A 812 -18.99 -38.10 3.25
CA ASN A 812 -18.19 -38.98 4.10
C ASN A 812 -17.10 -39.70 3.33
N GLU A 813 -17.35 -40.11 2.10
CA GLU A 813 -16.31 -40.70 1.22
C GLU A 813 -15.26 -39.65 0.83
N PHE A 814 -15.68 -38.41 0.63
CA PHE A 814 -14.76 -37.28 0.41
C PHE A 814 -13.87 -37.02 1.63
N ALA A 815 -14.45 -37.01 2.85
CA ALA A 815 -13.71 -36.83 4.09
C ALA A 815 -12.75 -37.97 4.42
N LYS A 816 -12.92 -39.15 3.86
CA LYS A 816 -12.00 -40.31 4.01
C LYS A 816 -10.82 -40.26 3.04
N LYS A 817 -10.90 -39.46 1.96
CA LYS A 817 -9.85 -39.33 0.93
C LYS A 817 -9.00 -38.06 1.06
N ILE A 818 -9.38 -37.18 1.96
CA ILE A 818 -8.57 -36.04 2.46
C ILE A 818 -7.88 -36.44 3.76
#